data_3c8f6ea9aa9084385b438b028a151b8e
#
_entry.id   3c8f6ea9aa9084385b438b028a151b8e
#
_cell.length_a   1.000
_cell.length_b   1.000
_cell.length_c   1.000
_cell.angle_alpha   90.00
_cell.angle_beta   90.00
_cell.angle_gamma   90.00
#
_symmetry.space_group_name_H-M   'P 1'
#
loop_
_entity.id
_entity.type
_entity.pdbx_description
1 polymer ?
#
loop_
_entity_poly.entity_id
_entity_poly.type
_entity_poly.pdbx_seq_one_letter_code
_entity_poly.pdbx_strand_id
1 'polypeptide(L)'
;MKNLIRATLILALLITNKNFSQEVEVDSILPVMLDEVIVSTPFGETADENVIKVTKVDLAKMSAVNTQTMKDVLAETPGLSFISTGPGIYKPNIRGLSSNRVVVFNQNIRYENQQWGDEHGIDIATGGVSSVELIKGPASILYGSDAIGGVLYFNPQKYLKYNGTKGDFSTFYNTNYFGFNSTIGVSTTIDEFSLIARASVVENGDYSGSKRPDGYEGPYESTGMESKDFQLALGYSKGNYSSDFRINFNESTLYVPHGDEEEGHDDHDDGDHDDDHDDHEEHEEEESYQDIENFIVSWKNDIKFDNSTFTVTAGFSQNLRKEFGHHDEHGDEHGDDDHDDDHDDDHDDDHDDDHDDHDEHGEEAALDMTLRVTSLDWKYVNEKNDNIELAIGGNFIHQTNENHGEEVLVPNATKNDMGLFMLSHFHFDSSDLMLGARADMRQIDAIGIEKTYSSMTASAGFKKDLGQSSIFRINMATGYRAPNLSELFSDGEHHGTGRYEIGSDQLSVEKNFQTDISFETSNEKSSLLVDLFYNNINDYICLLYTSPQTDEFMPIYEYMQSDATILGGEIAYSSKTGIDWLSYYASMEYLRGKKKNDGWLPDIPPVTFKLNLDLDFSEKINYEIDILHKARQDKVATFENSTHSNFLVDISGQYDLNPSYAGARAQLFWKVENVFDKYYYDHLSRFKNYGFYDMGRNVSIGLKISY
;
A
#
# COMPACT_ATOMS: atom_id res chain seq x y z
N MET A 1 8.73 26.84 9.40
CA MET A 1 10.14 26.40 9.55
C MET A 1 10.83 26.94 10.80
N LYS A 2 11.11 28.25 11.01
CA LYS A 2 11.86 28.73 12.19
C LYS A 2 11.21 28.45 13.56
N ASN A 3 9.91 28.38 13.64
CA ASN A 3 9.19 28.09 14.92
C ASN A 3 9.09 26.58 15.21
N LEU A 4 9.07 25.76 14.18
CA LEU A 4 9.09 24.29 14.32
C LEU A 4 10.45 23.80 14.84
N ILE A 5 11.55 24.31 14.28
CA ILE A 5 12.92 24.02 14.73
C ILE A 5 13.15 24.43 16.20
N ARG A 6 12.54 25.54 16.64
CA ARG A 6 12.62 25.98 18.02
C ARG A 6 11.81 25.10 18.98
N ALA A 7 10.65 24.60 18.55
CA ALA A 7 9.86 23.66 19.34
C ALA A 7 10.56 22.29 19.50
N THR A 8 11.19 21.80 18.45
CA THR A 8 11.96 20.54 18.44
C THR A 8 13.19 20.61 19.36
N LEU A 9 13.90 21.74 19.35
CA LEU A 9 15.05 21.96 20.24
C LEU A 9 14.67 22.07 21.73
N ILE A 10 13.49 22.61 22.03
CA ILE A 10 13.00 22.73 23.42
C ILE A 10 12.53 21.37 23.95
N LEU A 11 11.92 20.53 23.10
CA LEU A 11 11.49 19.17 23.49
C LEU A 11 12.70 18.26 23.74
N ALA A 12 13.76 18.39 22.95
CA ALA A 12 15.02 17.64 23.13
C ALA A 12 15.76 17.99 24.43
N LEU A 13 15.56 19.19 24.99
CA LEU A 13 16.20 19.66 26.22
C LEU A 13 15.46 19.24 27.52
N LEU A 14 14.23 18.73 27.41
CA LEU A 14 13.43 18.33 28.60
C LEU A 14 13.62 16.87 29.01
N ILE A 15 14.38 16.06 28.27
CA ILE A 15 14.57 14.64 28.56
C ILE A 15 15.95 14.40 29.19
N THR A 16 16.15 14.87 30.41
CA THR A 16 17.31 14.46 31.20
C THR A 16 16.87 13.72 32.47
N ASN A 17 17.30 12.47 32.53
CA ASN A 17 17.63 11.59 33.66
C ASN A 17 16.87 10.27 33.78
N LYS A 18 17.52 9.19 33.45
CA LYS A 18 17.99 8.07 34.29
C LYS A 18 18.39 6.85 33.47
N ASN A 19 19.55 6.29 33.82
CA ASN A 19 20.18 5.14 33.15
C ASN A 19 19.41 3.82 33.31
N PHE A 20 19.21 3.09 32.26
CA PHE A 20 19.24 1.61 32.24
C PHE A 20 19.75 1.15 30.87
N SER A 21 20.83 0.37 30.88
CA SER A 21 21.44 -0.27 29.71
C SER A 21 20.92 -1.70 29.61
N GLN A 22 20.40 -2.11 28.47
CA GLN A 22 20.33 -3.50 28.06
C GLN A 22 20.86 -3.62 26.64
N GLU A 23 21.82 -4.53 26.45
CA GLU A 23 22.35 -4.89 25.15
C GLU A 23 21.26 -5.59 24.32
N VAL A 24 21.09 -5.13 23.09
CA VAL A 24 20.31 -5.81 22.06
C VAL A 24 21.33 -6.30 21.03
N GLU A 25 21.45 -7.59 20.88
CA GLU A 25 22.20 -8.20 19.77
C GLU A 25 21.55 -7.81 18.44
N VAL A 26 22.35 -7.27 17.54
CA VAL A 26 21.95 -7.02 16.15
C VAL A 26 22.16 -8.32 15.39
N ASP A 27 21.09 -9.00 15.08
CA ASP A 27 21.12 -10.18 14.22
C ASP A 27 20.94 -9.75 12.75
N SER A 28 21.73 -10.35 11.87
CA SER A 28 21.77 -10.11 10.43
C SER A 28 20.41 -10.28 9.74
N ILE A 29 20.21 -9.57 8.61
CA ILE A 29 19.00 -9.57 7.75
C ILE A 29 18.82 -10.91 7.01
N LEU A 30 18.86 -12.01 7.70
CA LEU A 30 18.23 -13.20 7.21
C LEU A 30 16.75 -13.10 7.58
N PRO A 31 15.78 -13.53 6.76
CA PRO A 31 14.46 -13.83 7.24
C PRO A 31 14.62 -14.98 8.24
N VAL A 32 15.07 -14.63 9.42
CA VAL A 32 15.17 -15.55 10.54
C VAL A 32 13.74 -15.90 10.90
N MET A 33 13.44 -17.17 10.86
CA MET A 33 12.26 -17.72 11.47
C MET A 33 12.32 -17.33 12.96
N LEU A 34 11.62 -16.30 13.31
CA LEU A 34 11.63 -15.76 14.68
C LEU A 34 10.59 -16.53 15.50
N ASP A 35 10.95 -16.89 16.72
CA ASP A 35 10.03 -17.34 17.76
C ASP A 35 8.97 -16.28 18.13
N GLU A 36 8.67 -15.35 17.22
CA GLU A 36 7.71 -14.28 17.45
C GLU A 36 6.32 -14.70 16.97
N VAL A 37 5.35 -14.57 17.88
CA VAL A 37 3.95 -14.91 17.63
C VAL A 37 3.38 -14.10 16.46
N ILE A 38 2.68 -14.80 15.56
CA ILE A 38 1.91 -14.23 14.47
C ILE A 38 0.60 -13.65 15.02
N VAL A 39 0.31 -12.41 14.67
CA VAL A 39 -0.89 -11.68 15.14
C VAL A 39 -2.08 -11.92 14.21
N SER A 40 -1.82 -12.07 12.92
CA SER A 40 -2.85 -12.24 11.89
C SER A 40 -3.55 -13.61 11.92
N THR A 41 -3.08 -14.59 12.69
CA THR A 41 -3.78 -15.87 12.91
C THR A 41 -4.45 -15.89 14.28
N PRO A 42 -5.53 -16.67 14.49
CA PRO A 42 -6.26 -16.63 15.75
C PRO A 42 -5.52 -17.29 16.91
N PHE A 43 -4.68 -18.27 16.63
CA PHE A 43 -3.90 -18.99 17.62
C PHE A 43 -2.58 -18.27 17.90
N GLY A 44 -2.10 -18.32 19.13
CA GLY A 44 -0.86 -17.64 19.54
C GLY A 44 0.41 -18.36 19.11
N GLU A 45 0.51 -18.74 17.84
CA GLU A 45 1.55 -19.57 17.24
C GLU A 45 2.64 -18.75 16.57
N THR A 46 3.83 -19.30 16.47
CA THR A 46 4.91 -18.78 15.63
C THR A 46 4.67 -19.13 14.15
N ALA A 47 5.45 -18.53 13.24
CA ALA A 47 5.35 -18.82 11.81
C ALA A 47 5.60 -20.33 11.50
N ASP A 48 6.44 -20.99 12.28
CA ASP A 48 6.78 -22.39 12.11
C ASP A 48 5.70 -23.34 12.61
N GLU A 49 5.07 -22.98 13.70
CA GLU A 49 3.98 -23.76 14.29
C GLU A 49 2.70 -23.67 13.46
N ASN A 50 2.48 -22.55 12.80
CA ASN A 50 1.24 -22.30 12.08
C ASN A 50 1.12 -23.15 10.80
N VAL A 51 -0.08 -23.70 10.58
CA VAL A 51 -0.42 -24.43 9.36
C VAL A 51 -0.59 -23.50 8.16
N ILE A 52 -1.18 -22.32 8.38
CA ILE A 52 -1.27 -21.26 7.37
C ILE A 52 0.10 -20.57 7.30
N LYS A 53 0.67 -20.51 6.10
CA LYS A 53 1.92 -19.81 5.93
C LYS A 53 1.73 -18.31 6.01
N VAL A 54 2.42 -17.69 6.96
CA VAL A 54 2.49 -16.24 7.15
C VAL A 54 3.92 -15.79 6.97
N THR A 55 4.15 -14.81 6.10
CA THR A 55 5.44 -14.15 5.96
C THR A 55 5.43 -12.88 6.81
N LYS A 56 6.35 -12.76 7.76
CA LYS A 56 6.46 -11.59 8.63
C LYS A 56 7.67 -10.76 8.23
N VAL A 57 7.44 -9.48 8.00
CA VAL A 57 8.45 -8.46 7.71
C VAL A 57 8.58 -7.56 8.93
N ASP A 58 9.73 -7.59 9.59
CA ASP A 58 10.02 -6.76 10.76
C ASP A 58 10.61 -5.43 10.32
N LEU A 59 9.83 -4.36 10.46
CA LEU A 59 10.23 -3.03 10.01
C LEU A 59 11.39 -2.45 10.85
N ALA A 60 11.54 -2.88 12.10
CA ALA A 60 12.64 -2.42 12.94
C ALA A 60 14.00 -2.90 12.42
N LYS A 61 14.04 -4.08 11.80
CA LYS A 61 15.26 -4.64 11.20
C LYS A 61 15.56 -4.05 9.81
N MET A 62 14.53 -3.70 9.05
CA MET A 62 14.66 -3.14 7.70
C MET A 62 14.80 -1.61 7.69
N SER A 63 14.31 -0.94 8.72
CA SER A 63 14.22 0.53 8.78
C SER A 63 15.56 1.27 8.84
N ALA A 64 16.66 0.57 8.97
CA ALA A 64 17.98 1.21 8.97
C ALA A 64 18.42 1.65 7.57
N VAL A 65 17.88 1.06 6.50
CA VAL A 65 18.42 1.20 5.15
C VAL A 65 17.34 1.54 4.09
N ASN A 66 16.08 1.17 4.30
CA ASN A 66 15.00 1.32 3.32
C ASN A 66 13.83 2.10 3.92
N THR A 67 13.60 3.36 3.53
CA THR A 67 12.59 4.06 4.30
C THR A 67 11.92 5.24 3.63
N GLN A 68 11.68 5.17 2.37
CA GLN A 68 10.90 6.22 1.74
C GLN A 68 9.41 5.94 1.88
N THR A 69 8.97 4.80 1.40
CA THR A 69 7.56 4.41 1.46
C THR A 69 7.41 2.98 2.00
N MET A 70 6.21 2.63 2.42
CA MET A 70 5.90 1.25 2.80
C MET A 70 6.09 0.28 1.62
N LYS A 71 5.87 0.75 0.39
CA LYS A 71 6.14 0.01 -0.84
C LYS A 71 7.60 -0.46 -0.91
N ASP A 72 8.55 0.45 -0.68
CA ASP A 72 9.99 0.15 -0.80
C ASP A 72 10.42 -0.91 0.22
N VAL A 73 9.89 -0.81 1.44
CA VAL A 73 10.15 -1.80 2.50
C VAL A 73 9.61 -3.18 2.15
N LEU A 74 8.43 -3.25 1.59
CA LEU A 74 7.72 -4.51 1.35
C LEU A 74 8.05 -5.14 -0.01
N ALA A 75 8.60 -4.37 -0.97
CA ALA A 75 8.94 -4.85 -2.32
C ALA A 75 9.97 -5.98 -2.32
N GLU A 76 10.74 -6.13 -1.24
CA GLU A 76 11.69 -7.23 -1.06
C GLU A 76 11.03 -8.59 -0.77
N THR A 77 9.74 -8.58 -0.39
CA THR A 77 9.02 -9.80 0.03
C THR A 77 8.57 -10.60 -1.20
N PRO A 78 9.02 -11.86 -1.38
CA PRO A 78 8.59 -12.70 -2.49
C PRO A 78 7.06 -12.87 -2.54
N GLY A 79 6.49 -12.80 -3.75
CA GLY A 79 5.05 -12.91 -3.99
C GLY A 79 4.23 -11.66 -3.64
N LEU A 80 4.89 -10.57 -3.24
CA LEU A 80 4.30 -9.26 -3.07
C LEU A 80 4.95 -8.27 -4.03
N SER A 81 4.15 -7.59 -4.79
CA SER A 81 4.52 -6.48 -5.68
C SER A 81 3.51 -5.35 -5.52
N PHE A 82 3.72 -4.23 -6.19
CA PHE A 82 2.81 -3.09 -6.08
C PHE A 82 2.52 -2.52 -7.46
N ILE A 83 1.25 -2.25 -7.73
CA ILE A 83 0.84 -1.38 -8.82
C ILE A 83 1.04 0.04 -8.29
N SER A 84 1.73 0.90 -9.03
CA SER A 84 2.06 2.25 -8.56
C SER A 84 1.81 3.30 -9.63
N THR A 85 1.32 4.45 -9.17
CA THR A 85 1.24 5.70 -9.93
C THR A 85 2.14 6.69 -9.18
N GLY A 86 3.40 6.73 -9.56
CA GLY A 86 4.42 7.51 -8.86
C GLY A 86 4.86 6.98 -7.49
N PRO A 87 5.58 7.81 -6.73
CA PRO A 87 6.13 7.45 -5.42
C PRO A 87 5.07 7.32 -4.32
N GLY A 88 4.01 8.15 -4.36
CA GLY A 88 3.01 8.28 -3.30
C GLY A 88 1.85 7.29 -3.39
N ILE A 89 1.49 6.87 -4.60
CA ILE A 89 0.31 6.04 -4.85
C ILE A 89 0.72 4.60 -5.16
N TYR A 90 0.32 3.65 -4.33
CA TYR A 90 0.63 2.24 -4.55
C TYR A 90 -0.42 1.30 -3.97
N LYS A 91 -0.71 0.22 -4.71
CA LYS A 91 -1.63 -0.85 -4.33
C LYS A 91 -0.91 -2.19 -4.24
N PRO A 92 -1.11 -2.97 -3.17
CA PRO A 92 -0.52 -4.28 -3.06
C PRO A 92 -1.07 -5.23 -4.13
N ASN A 93 -0.17 -5.97 -4.74
CA ASN A 93 -0.45 -7.05 -5.68
C ASN A 93 0.17 -8.34 -5.11
N ILE A 94 -0.66 -9.24 -4.60
CA ILE A 94 -0.26 -10.52 -4.05
C ILE A 94 -0.50 -11.59 -5.10
N ARG A 95 0.58 -12.15 -5.66
CA ARG A 95 0.51 -13.22 -6.66
C ARG A 95 -0.40 -12.90 -7.84
N GLY A 96 -0.38 -11.65 -8.33
CA GLY A 96 -1.19 -11.18 -9.46
C GLY A 96 -2.63 -10.79 -9.11
N LEU A 97 -2.97 -10.73 -7.85
CA LEU A 97 -4.27 -10.25 -7.35
C LEU A 97 -4.08 -8.96 -6.56
N SER A 98 -4.80 -7.93 -6.93
CA SER A 98 -4.67 -6.56 -6.38
C SER A 98 -6.03 -5.95 -6.04
N SER A 99 -6.02 -4.73 -5.57
CA SER A 99 -7.19 -3.91 -5.26
C SER A 99 -8.16 -4.64 -4.33
N ASN A 100 -9.43 -4.70 -4.66
CA ASN A 100 -10.46 -5.34 -3.84
C ASN A 100 -10.32 -6.86 -3.63
N ARG A 101 -9.20 -7.48 -4.05
CA ARG A 101 -8.87 -8.89 -3.79
C ARG A 101 -7.83 -9.06 -2.70
N VAL A 102 -7.26 -7.96 -2.22
CA VAL A 102 -6.30 -7.93 -1.12
C VAL A 102 -6.89 -7.12 0.02
N VAL A 103 -7.00 -7.72 1.19
CA VAL A 103 -7.48 -7.03 2.39
C VAL A 103 -6.30 -6.45 3.16
N VAL A 104 -6.44 -5.20 3.55
CA VAL A 104 -5.44 -4.48 4.35
C VAL A 104 -5.98 -4.24 5.75
N PHE A 105 -5.16 -4.50 6.76
CA PHE A 105 -5.42 -4.13 8.15
C PHE A 105 -4.41 -3.09 8.61
N ASN A 106 -4.89 -2.02 9.19
CA ASN A 106 -4.08 -0.98 9.82
C ASN A 106 -4.65 -0.65 11.19
N GLN A 107 -3.79 -0.45 12.18
CA GLN A 107 -4.20 -0.14 13.57
C GLN A 107 -5.26 -1.11 14.14
N ASN A 108 -5.13 -2.40 13.87
CA ASN A 108 -6.02 -3.50 14.27
C ASN A 108 -7.41 -3.53 13.59
N ILE A 109 -7.72 -2.69 12.64
CA ILE A 109 -9.00 -2.68 11.91
C ILE A 109 -8.78 -2.84 10.41
N ARG A 110 -9.79 -3.32 9.71
CA ARG A 110 -9.80 -3.39 8.26
C ARG A 110 -9.80 -2.00 7.66
N TYR A 111 -8.94 -1.75 6.66
CA TYR A 111 -8.70 -0.47 6.03
C TYR A 111 -9.10 -0.52 4.56
N GLU A 112 -10.04 0.33 4.15
CA GLU A 112 -10.78 0.17 2.90
C GLU A 112 -10.46 1.23 1.83
N ASN A 113 -9.43 2.06 2.01
CA ASN A 113 -9.09 3.20 1.14
C ASN A 113 -8.82 2.85 -0.33
N GLN A 114 -8.45 1.62 -0.62
CA GLN A 114 -8.07 1.18 -1.98
C GLN A 114 -9.25 0.71 -2.85
N GLN A 115 -10.50 0.89 -2.40
CA GLN A 115 -11.66 0.27 -3.05
C GLN A 115 -12.04 0.88 -4.39
N TRP A 116 -11.65 2.11 -4.64
CA TRP A 116 -12.06 2.85 -5.84
C TRP A 116 -11.03 2.65 -6.96
N GLY A 117 -10.82 3.61 -7.82
CA GLY A 117 -9.97 3.53 -8.99
C GLY A 117 -8.54 2.98 -8.79
N ASP A 118 -7.82 2.85 -9.85
CA ASP A 118 -6.45 2.29 -9.83
C ASP A 118 -5.46 3.24 -9.13
N GLU A 119 -5.75 4.52 -9.08
CA GLU A 119 -4.96 5.61 -8.49
C GLU A 119 -5.18 5.79 -6.99
N HIS A 120 -6.07 5.01 -6.39
CA HIS A 120 -6.34 5.08 -4.95
C HIS A 120 -5.47 4.08 -4.18
N GLY A 121 -4.35 4.53 -3.67
CA GLY A 121 -3.38 3.73 -2.91
C GLY A 121 -3.77 3.44 -1.47
N ILE A 122 -2.90 2.71 -0.76
CA ILE A 122 -3.14 2.36 0.66
C ILE A 122 -2.72 3.45 1.65
N ASP A 123 -1.98 4.45 1.25
CA ASP A 123 -1.55 5.61 2.06
C ASP A 123 -1.34 5.28 3.56
N ILE A 124 -0.34 4.46 3.85
CA ILE A 124 0.03 4.08 5.22
C ILE A 124 1.45 4.54 5.51
N ALA A 125 1.59 5.42 6.52
CA ALA A 125 2.89 5.88 6.97
C ALA A 125 3.73 4.73 7.55
N THR A 126 5.03 4.75 7.30
CA THR A 126 5.99 3.77 7.86
C THR A 126 6.16 3.93 9.37
N GLY A 127 5.96 5.14 9.89
CA GLY A 127 5.98 5.43 11.31
C GLY A 127 4.86 4.71 12.07
N GLY A 128 5.18 4.12 13.24
CA GLY A 128 4.17 3.49 14.11
C GLY A 128 3.73 2.08 13.71
N VAL A 129 4.27 1.50 12.65
CA VAL A 129 4.13 0.09 12.29
C VAL A 129 5.36 -0.67 12.78
N SER A 130 5.17 -1.78 13.51
CA SER A 130 6.28 -2.61 14.01
C SER A 130 6.70 -3.69 13.03
N SER A 131 5.72 -4.31 12.40
CA SER A 131 5.93 -5.38 11.40
C SER A 131 4.73 -5.47 10.48
N VAL A 132 4.93 -6.08 9.32
CA VAL A 132 3.84 -6.42 8.40
C VAL A 132 3.78 -7.94 8.27
N GLU A 133 2.59 -8.49 8.41
CA GLU A 133 2.33 -9.91 8.19
C GLU A 133 1.59 -10.07 6.87
N LEU A 134 2.13 -10.90 5.99
CA LEU A 134 1.58 -11.23 4.68
C LEU A 134 1.04 -12.66 4.69
N ILE A 135 -0.27 -12.81 4.51
CA ILE A 135 -0.92 -14.08 4.23
C ILE A 135 -1.19 -14.13 2.73
N LYS A 136 -0.59 -15.10 2.04
CA LYS A 136 -0.76 -15.29 0.59
C LYS A 136 -1.85 -16.32 0.32
N GLY A 137 -2.73 -15.99 -0.62
CA GLY A 137 -3.85 -16.86 -0.98
C GLY A 137 -5.10 -16.63 -0.13
N PRO A 138 -6.14 -17.47 -0.27
CA PRO A 138 -7.44 -17.18 0.30
C PRO A 138 -7.43 -17.27 1.82
N ALA A 139 -7.30 -16.12 2.44
CA ALA A 139 -7.46 -15.92 3.88
C ALA A 139 -8.93 -15.62 4.27
N SER A 140 -9.86 -15.84 3.34
CA SER A 140 -11.27 -15.50 3.49
C SER A 140 -11.91 -16.13 4.72
N ILE A 141 -11.42 -17.26 5.22
CA ILE A 141 -11.92 -17.87 6.46
C ILE A 141 -11.81 -16.92 7.65
N LEU A 142 -10.69 -16.23 7.80
CA LEU A 142 -10.44 -15.33 8.93
C LEU A 142 -10.97 -13.92 8.66
N TYR A 143 -10.82 -13.44 7.43
CA TYR A 143 -10.95 -12.03 7.08
C TYR A 143 -12.18 -11.70 6.21
N GLY A 144 -12.92 -12.73 5.78
CA GLY A 144 -14.18 -12.58 5.06
C GLY A 144 -14.03 -12.34 3.58
N SER A 145 -15.06 -11.71 3.01
CA SER A 145 -15.08 -11.29 1.60
C SER A 145 -13.84 -10.45 1.25
N ASP A 146 -13.42 -10.55 0.00
CA ASP A 146 -12.34 -9.77 -0.59
C ASP A 146 -10.91 -10.26 -0.27
N ALA A 147 -10.73 -11.17 0.70
CA ALA A 147 -9.43 -11.79 1.01
C ALA A 147 -9.10 -12.99 0.12
N ILE A 148 -9.44 -12.94 -1.17
CA ILE A 148 -9.17 -14.05 -2.12
C ILE A 148 -7.73 -14.07 -2.62
N GLY A 149 -7.08 -12.91 -2.68
CA GLY A 149 -5.66 -12.75 -3.04
C GLY A 149 -4.75 -12.90 -1.83
N GLY A 150 -5.21 -12.45 -0.68
CA GLY A 150 -4.44 -12.48 0.56
C GLY A 150 -4.75 -11.31 1.49
N VAL A 151 -3.92 -11.20 2.52
CA VAL A 151 -4.05 -10.15 3.54
C VAL A 151 -2.68 -9.54 3.82
N LEU A 152 -2.66 -8.21 3.91
CA LEU A 152 -1.57 -7.43 4.49
C LEU A 152 -2.01 -6.89 5.86
N TYR A 153 -1.36 -7.34 6.91
CA TYR A 153 -1.66 -6.94 8.27
C TYR A 153 -0.53 -6.08 8.82
N PHE A 154 -0.75 -4.77 8.92
CA PHE A 154 0.19 -3.80 9.49
C PHE A 154 0.05 -3.82 11.01
N ASN A 155 0.97 -4.51 11.68
CA ASN A 155 1.00 -4.59 13.12
C ASN A 155 1.41 -3.26 13.71
N PRO A 156 0.59 -2.63 14.55
CA PRO A 156 0.95 -1.38 15.17
C PRO A 156 2.12 -1.53 16.14
N GLN A 157 2.80 -0.42 16.43
CA GLN A 157 3.89 -0.39 17.37
C GLN A 157 3.46 -0.95 18.74
N LYS A 158 4.29 -1.85 19.30
CA LYS A 158 4.05 -2.50 20.60
C LYS A 158 4.44 -1.57 21.75
N TYR A 159 3.70 -1.66 22.87
CA TYR A 159 4.03 -0.97 24.11
C TYR A 159 5.29 -1.55 24.74
N LEU A 160 5.98 -0.74 25.55
CA LEU A 160 7.11 -1.22 26.34
C LEU A 160 6.65 -2.25 27.38
N LYS A 161 7.37 -3.37 27.45
CA LYS A 161 7.08 -4.46 28.42
C LYS A 161 7.57 -4.18 29.84
N TYR A 162 8.17 -3.00 30.09
CA TYR A 162 8.76 -2.60 31.37
C TYR A 162 8.48 -1.12 31.63
N ASN A 163 8.49 -0.73 32.88
CA ASN A 163 8.36 0.67 33.26
C ASN A 163 9.55 1.48 32.74
N GLY A 164 9.29 2.49 31.94
CA GLY A 164 10.32 3.32 31.33
C GLY A 164 9.80 4.16 30.20
N THR A 165 10.70 4.94 29.63
CA THR A 165 10.40 5.78 28.47
C THR A 165 11.49 5.56 27.41
N LYS A 166 11.07 5.47 26.16
CA LYS A 166 11.94 5.48 24.99
C LYS A 166 11.49 6.59 24.07
N GLY A 167 12.46 7.22 23.41
CA GLY A 167 12.22 8.17 22.33
C GLY A 167 13.03 7.79 21.10
N ASP A 168 12.54 8.10 19.93
CA ASP A 168 13.25 7.95 18.67
C ASP A 168 13.01 9.16 17.76
N PHE A 169 14.00 9.44 16.95
CA PHE A 169 13.95 10.43 15.88
C PHE A 169 14.70 9.87 14.69
N SER A 170 14.11 10.00 13.51
CA SER A 170 14.77 9.67 12.24
C SER A 170 14.50 10.76 11.21
N THR A 171 15.47 10.99 10.34
CA THR A 171 15.34 11.90 9.21
C THR A 171 16.15 11.39 8.04
N PHE A 172 15.62 11.58 6.83
CA PHE A 172 16.20 11.17 5.56
C PHE A 172 16.11 12.31 4.56
N TYR A 173 17.11 12.41 3.70
CA TYR A 173 17.11 13.29 2.56
C TYR A 173 17.42 12.48 1.30
N ASN A 174 16.72 12.80 0.22
CA ASN A 174 16.82 12.14 -1.08
C ASN A 174 17.17 13.14 -2.15
N THR A 175 18.10 12.78 -3.03
CA THR A 175 18.62 13.72 -4.04
C THR A 175 17.81 13.72 -5.33
N ASN A 176 17.14 12.64 -5.70
CA ASN A 176 16.45 12.54 -6.98
C ASN A 176 15.24 13.47 -7.05
N TYR A 177 14.44 13.52 -6.00
CA TYR A 177 13.27 14.40 -5.87
C TYR A 177 13.42 15.44 -4.74
N PHE A 178 14.65 15.73 -4.30
CA PHE A 178 14.99 16.74 -3.29
C PHE A 178 14.12 16.68 -2.03
N GLY A 179 13.66 15.48 -1.68
CA GLY A 179 12.70 15.25 -0.63
C GLY A 179 13.30 14.90 0.71
N PHE A 180 12.52 15.08 1.76
CA PHE A 180 12.86 14.62 3.09
C PHE A 180 11.70 13.88 3.77
N ASN A 181 12.07 12.95 4.65
CA ASN A 181 11.16 12.26 5.54
C ASN A 181 11.69 12.37 6.97
N SER A 182 10.86 12.78 7.90
CA SER A 182 11.25 12.92 9.30
C SER A 182 10.18 12.36 10.22
N THR A 183 10.59 11.55 11.19
CA THR A 183 9.71 10.92 12.18
C THR A 183 10.25 11.14 13.58
N ILE A 184 9.37 11.47 14.52
CA ILE A 184 9.66 11.54 15.96
C ILE A 184 8.66 10.68 16.71
N GLY A 185 9.13 9.94 17.71
CA GLY A 185 8.29 9.07 18.51
C GLY A 185 8.70 9.05 19.98
N VAL A 186 7.71 8.83 20.84
CA VAL A 186 7.89 8.55 22.26
C VAL A 186 6.99 7.41 22.70
N SER A 187 7.54 6.50 23.50
CA SER A 187 6.81 5.40 24.11
C SER A 187 7.12 5.38 25.60
N THR A 188 6.10 5.25 26.44
CA THR A 188 6.28 5.15 27.89
C THR A 188 5.33 4.14 28.49
N THR A 189 5.78 3.42 29.50
CA THR A 189 4.94 2.53 30.32
C THR A 189 5.19 2.83 31.78
N ILE A 190 4.12 3.02 32.54
CA ILE A 190 4.12 3.26 33.97
C ILE A 190 3.06 2.33 34.57
N ASP A 191 3.50 1.32 35.32
CA ASP A 191 2.67 0.28 35.89
C ASP A 191 1.75 -0.40 34.88
N GLU A 192 0.46 -0.26 34.98
CA GLU A 192 -0.52 -0.85 34.09
C GLU A 192 -0.80 -0.01 32.83
N PHE A 193 -0.31 1.23 32.74
CA PHE A 193 -0.62 2.18 31.68
C PHE A 193 0.55 2.36 30.72
N SER A 194 0.23 2.40 29.44
CA SER A 194 1.20 2.64 28.37
C SER A 194 0.72 3.74 27.44
N LEU A 195 1.66 4.51 26.90
CA LEU A 195 1.42 5.57 25.93
C LEU A 195 2.44 5.44 24.79
N ILE A 196 1.97 5.63 23.55
CA ILE A 196 2.81 5.87 22.38
C ILE A 196 2.28 7.12 21.71
N ALA A 197 3.15 8.06 21.36
CA ALA A 197 2.84 9.20 20.52
C ALA A 197 3.91 9.31 19.44
N ARG A 198 3.49 9.55 18.20
CA ARG A 198 4.38 9.62 17.02
C ARG A 198 3.87 10.65 16.03
N ALA A 199 4.80 11.35 15.38
CA ALA A 199 4.51 12.24 14.27
C ALA A 199 5.53 12.03 13.16
N SER A 200 5.06 12.07 11.90
CA SER A 200 5.89 11.96 10.70
C SER A 200 5.53 13.05 9.70
N VAL A 201 6.51 13.51 8.95
CA VAL A 201 6.34 14.44 7.82
C VAL A 201 7.18 13.92 6.67
N VAL A 202 6.57 13.87 5.49
CA VAL A 202 7.20 13.56 4.21
C VAL A 202 6.95 14.75 3.29
N GLU A 203 7.98 15.18 2.57
CA GLU A 203 7.91 16.24 1.57
C GLU A 203 8.85 15.85 0.43
N ASN A 204 8.30 15.49 -0.71
CA ASN A 204 9.02 15.04 -1.88
C ASN A 204 8.56 15.87 -3.08
N GLY A 205 9.48 16.51 -3.78
CA GLY A 205 9.22 17.12 -5.06
C GLY A 205 9.15 16.08 -6.19
N ASP A 206 9.12 16.55 -7.40
CA ASP A 206 9.06 15.72 -8.59
C ASP A 206 10.29 14.86 -8.78
N TYR A 207 10.10 13.60 -9.16
CA TYR A 207 11.22 12.71 -9.39
C TYR A 207 11.79 12.85 -10.79
N SER A 208 13.10 12.66 -10.90
CA SER A 208 13.80 12.65 -12.18
C SER A 208 14.02 11.21 -12.67
N GLY A 209 13.69 10.95 -13.91
CA GLY A 209 14.11 9.73 -14.61
C GLY A 209 15.61 9.72 -14.86
N SER A 210 16.13 8.60 -15.37
CA SER A 210 17.49 8.53 -15.87
C SER A 210 17.63 9.27 -17.19
N LYS A 211 18.85 9.71 -17.53
CA LYS A 211 19.14 10.32 -18.83
C LYS A 211 18.66 9.44 -19.98
N ARG A 212 17.76 9.96 -20.79
CA ARG A 212 17.18 9.26 -21.93
C ARG A 212 18.05 9.38 -23.18
N PRO A 213 17.93 8.43 -24.17
CA PRO A 213 18.61 8.54 -25.45
C PRO A 213 18.23 9.77 -26.28
N ASP A 214 17.03 10.32 -26.08
CA ASP A 214 16.53 11.55 -26.70
C ASP A 214 17.09 12.82 -26.04
N GLY A 215 17.81 12.71 -24.94
CA GLY A 215 18.47 13.80 -24.21
C GLY A 215 17.68 14.40 -23.07
N TYR A 216 16.44 13.93 -22.80
CA TYR A 216 15.68 14.40 -21.65
C TYR A 216 16.34 13.96 -20.33
N GLU A 217 16.51 14.88 -19.40
CA GLU A 217 17.14 14.68 -18.08
C GLU A 217 16.37 15.34 -16.93
N GLY A 218 15.24 16.00 -17.22
CA GLY A 218 14.47 16.78 -16.24
C GLY A 218 13.63 15.95 -15.28
N PRO A 219 13.02 16.58 -14.25
CA PRO A 219 11.98 15.96 -13.46
C PRO A 219 10.74 15.71 -14.33
N TYR A 220 9.97 14.71 -13.97
CA TYR A 220 8.60 14.54 -14.46
C TYR A 220 7.68 15.36 -13.56
N GLU A 221 7.04 16.35 -14.13
CA GLU A 221 6.13 17.27 -13.43
C GLU A 221 4.94 16.53 -12.83
N SER A 222 4.38 17.08 -11.76
CA SER A 222 3.24 16.50 -11.03
C SER A 222 3.47 15.06 -10.54
N THR A 223 4.66 14.74 -10.04
CA THR A 223 4.99 13.44 -9.46
C THR A 223 5.39 13.51 -7.99
N GLY A 224 5.30 14.68 -7.40
CA GLY A 224 5.62 14.95 -6.00
C GLY A 224 4.62 14.36 -5.01
N MET A 225 4.93 14.47 -3.72
CA MET A 225 4.01 14.12 -2.64
C MET A 225 4.36 14.84 -1.34
N GLU A 226 3.33 15.20 -0.59
CA GLU A 226 3.44 15.66 0.78
C GLU A 226 2.59 14.79 1.70
N SER A 227 3.07 14.51 2.92
CA SER A 227 2.27 13.77 3.91
C SER A 227 2.63 14.16 5.32
N LYS A 228 1.61 14.24 6.19
CA LYS A 228 1.72 14.46 7.63
C LYS A 228 0.94 13.37 8.34
N ASP A 229 1.57 12.68 9.28
CA ASP A 229 0.97 11.60 10.05
C ASP A 229 1.13 11.86 11.55
N PHE A 230 0.06 11.61 12.30
CA PHE A 230 0.06 11.67 13.75
C PHE A 230 -0.62 10.44 14.32
N GLN A 231 0.04 9.79 15.27
CA GLN A 231 -0.45 8.60 15.96
C GLN A 231 -0.39 8.73 17.48
N LEU A 232 -1.47 8.29 18.13
CA LEU A 232 -1.57 8.19 19.58
C LEU A 232 -2.11 6.81 19.94
N ALA A 233 -1.44 6.14 20.90
CA ALA A 233 -1.93 4.87 21.42
C ALA A 233 -1.88 4.87 22.95
N LEU A 234 -2.97 4.40 23.57
CA LEU A 234 -3.16 4.28 25.01
C LEU A 234 -3.40 2.81 25.34
N GLY A 235 -2.50 2.22 26.11
CA GLY A 235 -2.56 0.84 26.56
C GLY A 235 -2.89 0.75 28.04
N TYR A 236 -3.71 -0.23 28.42
CA TYR A 236 -3.94 -0.63 29.79
C TYR A 236 -3.83 -2.16 29.90
N SER A 237 -3.07 -2.66 30.86
CA SER A 237 -2.93 -4.10 31.06
C SER A 237 -2.86 -4.42 32.54
N LYS A 238 -3.82 -5.25 33.04
CA LYS A 238 -3.86 -5.68 34.41
C LYS A 238 -4.45 -7.09 34.54
N GLY A 239 -3.66 -7.99 35.11
CA GLY A 239 -4.09 -9.36 35.32
C GLY A 239 -4.44 -10.08 34.01
N ASN A 240 -5.70 -10.43 33.86
CA ASN A 240 -6.22 -11.12 32.69
C ASN A 240 -6.90 -10.20 31.64
N TYR A 241 -6.83 -8.90 31.82
CA TYR A 241 -7.45 -7.93 30.93
C TYR A 241 -6.40 -7.00 30.32
N SER A 242 -6.48 -6.77 29.00
CA SER A 242 -5.74 -5.73 28.31
C SER A 242 -6.65 -4.94 27.36
N SER A 243 -6.36 -3.67 27.21
CA SER A 243 -7.06 -2.71 26.36
C SER A 243 -6.05 -1.87 25.60
N ASP A 244 -6.28 -1.72 24.29
CA ASP A 244 -5.44 -0.97 23.36
C ASP A 244 -6.34 -0.02 22.58
N PHE A 245 -6.24 1.28 22.86
CA PHE A 245 -6.98 2.34 22.18
C PHE A 245 -6.02 3.15 21.31
N ARG A 246 -6.34 3.33 20.05
CA ARG A 246 -5.47 3.99 19.07
C ARG A 246 -6.23 5.02 18.25
N ILE A 247 -5.53 6.10 17.94
CA ILE A 247 -5.96 7.15 17.00
C ILE A 247 -4.82 7.35 16.02
N ASN A 248 -5.17 7.43 14.74
CA ASN A 248 -4.27 7.87 13.68
C ASN A 248 -4.96 8.95 12.85
N PHE A 249 -4.23 10.00 12.53
CA PHE A 249 -4.60 11.04 11.59
C PHE A 249 -3.50 11.18 10.56
N ASN A 250 -3.86 11.18 9.30
CA ASN A 250 -2.95 11.36 8.18
C ASN A 250 -3.57 12.34 7.20
N GLU A 251 -2.77 13.26 6.69
CA GLU A 251 -3.09 14.23 5.63
C GLU A 251 -2.01 14.09 4.56
N SER A 252 -2.41 13.92 3.30
CA SER A 252 -1.50 13.74 2.18
C SER A 252 -1.99 14.47 0.95
N THR A 253 -1.09 15.17 0.25
CA THR A 253 -1.28 15.68 -1.10
C THR A 253 -0.42 14.86 -2.05
N LEU A 254 -1.02 14.26 -3.04
CA LEU A 254 -0.39 13.37 -4.01
C LEU A 254 -0.59 13.93 -5.41
N TYR A 255 0.50 14.35 -6.07
CA TYR A 255 0.46 14.85 -7.43
C TYR A 255 0.36 13.70 -8.43
N VAL A 256 -0.47 13.89 -9.47
CA VAL A 256 -0.74 12.88 -10.50
C VAL A 256 -0.53 13.53 -11.87
N PRO A 257 0.50 13.12 -12.62
CA PRO A 257 0.76 13.71 -13.93
C PRO A 257 -0.33 13.35 -14.93
N HIS A 258 -0.68 14.28 -15.79
CA HIS A 258 -1.45 14.05 -17.00
C HIS A 258 -0.52 13.60 -18.12
N GLY A 259 -1.01 12.80 -19.05
CA GLY A 259 -0.28 12.53 -20.28
C GLY A 259 -0.32 13.79 -21.14
N ASP A 260 0.84 14.25 -21.63
CA ASP A 260 0.89 15.25 -22.66
C ASP A 260 0.09 14.74 -23.86
N GLU A 261 -1.03 15.34 -24.18
CA GLU A 261 -1.59 15.22 -25.51
C GLU A 261 -0.54 15.85 -26.43
N GLU A 262 0.16 15.02 -27.22
CA GLU A 262 0.98 15.53 -28.32
C GLU A 262 0.02 16.33 -29.21
N GLU A 263 -0.09 17.64 -28.96
CA GLU A 263 -0.62 18.54 -29.97
C GLU A 263 0.21 18.34 -31.20
N GLY A 264 -0.38 17.64 -32.17
CA GLY A 264 0.18 17.51 -33.50
C GLY A 264 0.35 18.88 -34.11
N HIS A 265 1.50 19.49 -33.89
CA HIS A 265 1.94 20.59 -34.73
C HIS A 265 2.10 20.03 -36.14
N ASP A 266 0.99 20.05 -36.88
CA ASP A 266 1.04 19.98 -38.34
C ASP A 266 1.87 21.18 -38.79
N ASP A 267 3.09 20.92 -39.27
CA ASP A 267 3.95 21.85 -39.95
C ASP A 267 3.16 22.50 -41.13
N HIS A 268 2.46 23.57 -40.85
CA HIS A 268 2.03 24.50 -41.90
C HIS A 268 3.18 25.46 -42.20
N ASP A 269 4.04 25.00 -43.11
CA ASP A 269 4.91 25.84 -43.90
C ASP A 269 4.00 26.75 -44.76
N ASP A 270 3.97 28.05 -44.46
CA ASP A 270 3.88 29.15 -45.44
C ASP A 270 3.65 30.52 -44.78
N GLY A 271 4.60 31.42 -45.01
CA GLY A 271 4.30 32.82 -45.26
C GLY A 271 4.59 33.83 -44.14
N ASP A 272 5.68 34.58 -44.39
CA ASP A 272 6.02 35.88 -43.82
C ASP A 272 4.84 36.73 -43.29
N HIS A 273 4.80 36.98 -41.99
CA HIS A 273 4.28 38.24 -41.46
C HIS A 273 5.10 38.67 -40.23
N ASP A 274 5.90 39.73 -40.40
CA ASP A 274 6.40 40.54 -39.32
C ASP A 274 5.21 41.23 -38.65
N ASP A 275 4.96 40.97 -37.37
CA ASP A 275 4.33 41.94 -36.45
C ASP A 275 4.65 41.52 -35.02
N ASP A 276 5.28 42.48 -34.31
CA ASP A 276 5.60 42.45 -32.89
C ASP A 276 4.34 42.32 -32.02
N HIS A 277 4.17 41.17 -31.32
CA HIS A 277 3.39 41.10 -30.09
C HIS A 277 4.12 40.22 -29.10
N ASP A 278 5.00 40.84 -28.29
CA ASP A 278 5.42 40.34 -26.99
C ASP A 278 4.23 40.46 -26.02
N ASP A 279 3.56 39.39 -25.73
CA ASP A 279 2.82 39.15 -24.47
C ASP A 279 2.31 37.68 -24.55
N HIS A 280 3.24 36.72 -24.43
CA HIS A 280 2.86 35.37 -24.03
C HIS A 280 2.64 35.41 -22.51
N GLU A 281 1.40 35.58 -22.07
CA GLU A 281 1.02 35.20 -20.72
C GLU A 281 1.39 33.69 -20.59
N GLU A 282 2.35 33.41 -19.72
CA GLU A 282 2.64 32.05 -19.29
C GLU A 282 1.35 31.54 -18.66
N HIS A 283 0.57 30.73 -19.38
CA HIS A 283 -0.50 29.95 -18.77
C HIS A 283 0.21 29.01 -17.79
N GLU A 284 0.09 29.26 -16.49
CA GLU A 284 0.46 28.31 -15.46
C GLU A 284 -0.44 27.08 -15.69
N GLU A 285 0.14 25.98 -16.13
CA GLU A 285 -0.57 24.71 -16.26
C GLU A 285 -1.06 24.31 -14.86
N GLU A 286 -2.37 24.15 -14.70
CA GLU A 286 -2.97 23.73 -13.43
C GLU A 286 -2.51 22.31 -13.10
N GLU A 287 -1.83 22.15 -11.96
CA GLU A 287 -1.33 20.87 -11.51
C GLU A 287 -2.48 19.96 -11.04
N SER A 288 -2.53 18.73 -11.52
CA SER A 288 -3.48 17.75 -11.01
C SER A 288 -2.95 17.06 -9.77
N TYR A 289 -3.80 16.96 -8.75
CA TYR A 289 -3.43 16.36 -7.47
C TYR A 289 -4.63 15.78 -6.72
N GLN A 290 -4.33 14.97 -5.72
CA GLN A 290 -5.30 14.41 -4.79
C GLN A 290 -4.98 14.87 -3.37
N ASP A 291 -5.95 15.46 -2.69
CA ASP A 291 -5.91 15.72 -1.26
C ASP A 291 -6.64 14.64 -0.51
N ILE A 292 -5.95 14.02 0.45
CA ILE A 292 -6.45 12.87 1.20
C ILE A 292 -6.32 13.13 2.69
N GLU A 293 -7.43 13.01 3.42
CA GLU A 293 -7.43 12.99 4.87
C GLU A 293 -7.93 11.65 5.39
N ASN A 294 -7.12 11.00 6.23
CA ASN A 294 -7.45 9.73 6.87
C ASN A 294 -7.56 9.91 8.38
N PHE A 295 -8.65 9.45 8.96
CA PHE A 295 -8.83 9.38 10.38
C PHE A 295 -9.21 7.96 10.80
N ILE A 296 -8.46 7.36 11.73
CA ILE A 296 -8.66 6.00 12.23
C ILE A 296 -8.76 6.03 13.73
N VAL A 297 -9.78 5.34 14.28
CA VAL A 297 -9.89 5.03 15.70
C VAL A 297 -10.10 3.53 15.85
N SER A 298 -9.32 2.90 16.71
CA SER A 298 -9.51 1.49 17.06
C SER A 298 -9.47 1.29 18.58
N TRP A 299 -10.27 0.34 19.04
CA TRP A 299 -10.31 -0.05 20.44
C TRP A 299 -10.39 -1.55 20.56
N LYS A 300 -9.24 -2.17 20.86
CA LYS A 300 -9.11 -3.62 21.02
C LYS A 300 -9.07 -3.97 22.50
N ASN A 301 -9.82 -5.00 22.89
CA ASN A 301 -9.87 -5.52 24.26
C ASN A 301 -9.67 -7.03 24.24
N ASP A 302 -8.74 -7.50 25.06
CA ASP A 302 -8.49 -8.91 25.28
C ASP A 302 -8.81 -9.30 26.72
N ILE A 303 -9.60 -10.35 26.89
CA ILE A 303 -9.93 -10.95 28.20
C ILE A 303 -9.44 -12.39 28.18
N LYS A 304 -8.45 -12.69 29.03
CA LYS A 304 -7.87 -14.02 29.17
C LYS A 304 -8.56 -14.80 30.28
N PHE A 305 -8.95 -16.00 29.98
CA PHE A 305 -9.39 -17.01 30.93
C PHE A 305 -8.30 -18.08 31.07
N ASP A 306 -8.47 -19.06 31.96
CA ASP A 306 -7.42 -20.06 32.21
C ASP A 306 -6.90 -20.76 30.96
N ASN A 307 -7.79 -21.04 30.00
CA ASN A 307 -7.46 -21.78 28.77
C ASN A 307 -8.15 -21.18 27.53
N SER A 308 -8.49 -19.91 27.56
CA SER A 308 -9.13 -19.27 26.42
C SER A 308 -8.95 -17.75 26.47
N THR A 309 -9.08 -17.14 25.31
CA THR A 309 -9.01 -15.69 25.15
C THR A 309 -10.23 -15.21 24.38
N PHE A 310 -10.87 -14.16 24.86
CA PHE A 310 -11.90 -13.43 24.15
C PHE A 310 -11.39 -12.06 23.75
N THR A 311 -11.43 -11.77 22.47
CA THR A 311 -10.99 -10.49 21.89
C THR A 311 -12.18 -9.78 21.25
N VAL A 312 -12.32 -8.49 21.49
CA VAL A 312 -13.25 -7.60 20.78
C VAL A 312 -12.48 -6.39 20.29
N THR A 313 -12.68 -6.03 19.02
CA THR A 313 -12.13 -4.82 18.42
C THR A 313 -13.25 -4.02 17.80
N ALA A 314 -13.43 -2.78 18.25
CA ALA A 314 -14.29 -1.79 17.61
C ALA A 314 -13.44 -0.81 16.82
N GLY A 315 -13.87 -0.46 15.63
CA GLY A 315 -13.14 0.41 14.71
C GLY A 315 -14.02 1.43 14.03
N PHE A 316 -13.43 2.58 13.78
CA PHE A 316 -13.98 3.61 12.90
C PHE A 316 -12.84 4.14 12.02
N SER A 317 -13.10 4.28 10.73
CA SER A 317 -12.23 5.01 9.82
C SER A 317 -13.03 5.95 8.93
N GLN A 318 -12.43 7.08 8.61
CA GLN A 318 -12.93 8.03 7.63
C GLN A 318 -11.80 8.36 6.67
N ASN A 319 -12.12 8.37 5.38
CA ASN A 319 -11.27 8.86 4.32
C ASN A 319 -12.04 9.96 3.57
N LEU A 320 -11.47 11.15 3.55
CA LEU A 320 -11.88 12.26 2.69
C LEU A 320 -10.89 12.29 1.53
N ARG A 321 -11.39 12.38 0.32
CA ARG A 321 -10.57 12.46 -0.88
C ARG A 321 -11.15 13.48 -1.81
N LYS A 322 -10.30 14.42 -2.22
CA LYS A 322 -10.59 15.39 -3.26
C LYS A 322 -9.59 15.19 -4.38
N GLU A 323 -10.07 15.23 -5.61
CA GLU A 323 -9.22 15.16 -6.81
C GLU A 323 -9.45 16.44 -7.60
N PHE A 324 -8.35 17.09 -7.96
CA PHE A 324 -8.31 18.30 -8.75
C PHE A 324 -7.68 17.92 -10.09
N GLY A 325 -8.30 18.34 -11.18
CA GLY A 325 -7.86 18.07 -12.55
C GLY A 325 -8.09 19.30 -13.42
N HIS A 326 -7.57 19.29 -14.62
CA HIS A 326 -7.79 20.35 -15.60
C HIS A 326 -9.28 20.34 -15.98
N HIS A 327 -9.98 21.43 -15.72
CA HIS A 327 -11.27 21.69 -16.32
C HIS A 327 -11.03 22.45 -17.62
N ASP A 328 -11.21 21.80 -18.76
CA ASP A 328 -11.42 22.53 -20.01
C ASP A 328 -12.73 23.30 -19.83
N GLU A 329 -12.65 24.61 -19.54
CA GLU A 329 -13.79 25.50 -19.66
C GLU A 329 -14.27 25.44 -21.11
N HIS A 330 -15.20 24.56 -21.41
CA HIS A 330 -15.94 24.60 -22.68
C HIS A 330 -16.68 25.94 -22.71
N GLY A 331 -16.10 26.84 -23.48
CA GLY A 331 -16.64 28.17 -23.72
C GLY A 331 -18.11 28.07 -24.06
N ASP A 332 -18.92 28.74 -23.27
CA ASP A 332 -20.30 29.04 -23.61
C ASP A 332 -20.35 29.51 -25.07
N GLU A 333 -21.07 28.73 -25.90
CA GLU A 333 -21.43 29.15 -27.23
C GLU A 333 -22.18 30.51 -27.13
N HIS A 334 -21.46 31.60 -27.25
CA HIS A 334 -22.08 32.86 -27.56
C HIS A 334 -22.68 32.73 -28.94
N GLY A 335 -23.97 32.44 -29.00
CA GLY A 335 -24.75 32.51 -30.23
C GLY A 335 -24.53 33.85 -30.94
N ASP A 336 -24.05 33.77 -32.16
CA ASP A 336 -24.03 34.87 -33.11
C ASP A 336 -25.49 35.32 -33.35
N ASP A 337 -25.91 36.31 -32.60
CA ASP A 337 -27.07 37.15 -33.01
C ASP A 337 -26.56 38.34 -33.80
N ASP A 338 -26.65 38.23 -35.10
CA ASP A 338 -26.55 39.35 -36.06
C ASP A 338 -27.49 40.50 -35.66
N HIS A 339 -26.94 41.58 -35.20
CA HIS A 339 -27.62 42.89 -35.22
C HIS A 339 -26.73 43.94 -35.87
N ASP A 340 -26.95 44.15 -37.19
CA ASP A 340 -26.77 45.42 -37.81
C ASP A 340 -27.67 46.45 -37.12
N ASP A 341 -27.09 47.56 -36.65
CA ASP A 341 -27.71 48.87 -36.80
C ASP A 341 -26.76 49.98 -36.30
N ASP A 342 -26.51 50.94 -37.19
CA ASP A 342 -25.90 52.23 -37.00
C ASP A 342 -26.55 53.02 -35.87
N HIS A 343 -25.75 53.67 -35.00
CA HIS A 343 -26.05 55.03 -34.50
C HIS A 343 -24.83 55.67 -33.81
N ASP A 344 -24.42 56.79 -34.41
CA ASP A 344 -23.66 57.87 -33.78
C ASP A 344 -24.40 58.38 -32.53
N ASP A 345 -23.66 58.67 -31.43
CA ASP A 345 -23.74 59.96 -30.74
C ASP A 345 -22.90 59.94 -29.45
N ASP A 346 -22.19 61.05 -29.27
CA ASP A 346 -21.40 61.48 -28.13
C ASP A 346 -22.15 61.43 -26.79
N HIS A 347 -21.48 60.90 -25.72
CA HIS A 347 -21.63 61.48 -24.36
C HIS A 347 -20.45 61.08 -23.46
N ASP A 348 -19.69 62.13 -23.02
CA ASP A 348 -18.89 62.15 -21.83
C ASP A 348 -19.75 61.82 -20.60
N ASP A 349 -19.31 60.90 -19.75
CA ASP A 349 -19.61 61.00 -18.30
C ASP A 349 -18.67 60.06 -17.52
N ASP A 350 -18.01 60.66 -16.53
CA ASP A 350 -17.20 60.04 -15.48
C ASP A 350 -17.99 58.99 -14.69
N HIS A 351 -17.51 57.77 -14.63
CA HIS A 351 -17.88 56.81 -13.59
C HIS A 351 -16.65 56.18 -12.99
N ASP A 352 -16.34 56.59 -11.76
CA ASP A 352 -15.56 55.83 -10.78
C ASP A 352 -16.31 54.53 -10.52
N ASP A 353 -15.80 53.41 -10.99
CA ASP A 353 -16.26 52.11 -10.62
C ASP A 353 -15.15 51.37 -9.87
N ASP A 354 -15.29 51.38 -8.53
CA ASP A 354 -14.70 50.43 -7.62
C ASP A 354 -15.26 49.01 -7.97
N HIS A 355 -14.53 48.19 -8.70
CA HIS A 355 -14.74 46.78 -8.83
C HIS A 355 -13.53 46.02 -8.23
N ASP A 356 -13.41 46.09 -6.91
CA ASP A 356 -12.69 45.12 -6.12
C ASP A 356 -13.73 44.12 -5.58
N ASP A 357 -14.08 43.13 -6.35
CA ASP A 357 -14.61 41.85 -5.88
C ASP A 357 -14.23 40.78 -6.94
N HIS A 358 -12.92 40.47 -7.02
CA HIS A 358 -12.52 39.17 -7.51
C HIS A 358 -12.84 38.19 -6.38
N ASP A 359 -14.04 37.61 -6.40
CA ASP A 359 -14.30 36.37 -5.69
C ASP A 359 -13.21 35.39 -6.12
N GLU A 360 -12.36 35.01 -5.17
CA GLU A 360 -11.50 33.85 -5.30
C GLU A 360 -12.47 32.65 -5.51
N HIS A 361 -12.75 32.33 -6.75
CA HIS A 361 -13.32 31.02 -7.10
C HIS A 361 -12.23 30.01 -6.74
N GLY A 362 -12.28 29.47 -5.52
CA GLY A 362 -11.44 28.35 -5.15
C GLY A 362 -11.70 27.22 -6.16
N GLU A 363 -10.65 26.58 -6.64
CA GLU A 363 -10.74 25.41 -7.50
C GLU A 363 -11.77 24.42 -6.94
N GLU A 364 -12.85 24.17 -7.66
CA GLU A 364 -13.82 23.16 -7.29
C GLU A 364 -13.24 21.78 -7.61
N ALA A 365 -13.28 20.85 -6.64
CA ALA A 365 -12.76 19.53 -6.84
C ALA A 365 -13.66 18.75 -7.82
N ALA A 366 -13.09 18.21 -8.87
CA ALA A 366 -13.77 17.33 -9.81
C ALA A 366 -14.40 16.15 -9.06
N LEU A 367 -13.65 15.52 -8.17
CA LEU A 367 -14.14 14.44 -7.32
C LEU A 367 -13.95 14.83 -5.85
N ASP A 368 -15.04 14.81 -5.07
CA ASP A 368 -15.02 14.99 -3.60
C ASP A 368 -15.79 13.83 -2.96
N MET A 369 -15.06 12.90 -2.36
CA MET A 369 -15.63 11.68 -1.77
C MET A 369 -15.32 11.53 -0.30
N THR A 370 -16.34 11.12 0.45
CA THR A 370 -16.23 10.73 1.86
C THR A 370 -16.58 9.27 2.04
N LEU A 371 -15.62 8.47 2.47
CA LEU A 371 -15.82 7.08 2.90
C LEU A 371 -15.77 7.00 4.42
N ARG A 372 -16.81 6.44 5.05
CA ARG A 372 -16.84 6.14 6.50
C ARG A 372 -17.06 4.65 6.70
N VAL A 373 -16.26 4.06 7.58
CA VAL A 373 -16.36 2.62 7.91
C VAL A 373 -16.42 2.47 9.42
N THR A 374 -17.44 1.77 9.90
CA THR A 374 -17.54 1.33 11.30
C THR A 374 -17.45 -0.18 11.33
N SER A 375 -16.59 -0.73 12.19
CA SER A 375 -16.39 -2.17 12.30
C SER A 375 -16.48 -2.67 13.73
N LEU A 376 -16.91 -3.91 13.86
CA LEU A 376 -16.89 -4.67 15.11
C LEU A 376 -16.45 -6.08 14.80
N ASP A 377 -15.30 -6.46 15.33
CA ASP A 377 -14.74 -7.81 15.23
C ASP A 377 -14.72 -8.46 16.61
N TRP A 378 -15.05 -9.73 16.70
CA TRP A 378 -14.93 -10.50 17.92
C TRP A 378 -14.39 -11.89 17.64
N LYS A 379 -13.63 -12.43 18.60
CA LYS A 379 -12.98 -13.71 18.48
C LYS A 379 -12.90 -14.37 19.86
N TYR A 380 -13.26 -15.64 19.93
CA TYR A 380 -13.05 -16.50 21.08
C TYR A 380 -12.14 -17.66 20.67
N VAL A 381 -11.02 -17.82 21.35
CA VAL A 381 -10.03 -18.86 21.11
C VAL A 381 -9.96 -19.75 22.36
N ASN A 382 -10.07 -21.04 22.19
CA ASN A 382 -9.94 -22.04 23.26
C ASN A 382 -8.73 -22.92 22.97
N GLU A 383 -7.73 -22.85 23.87
CA GLU A 383 -6.46 -23.59 23.83
C GLU A 383 -6.42 -24.68 24.93
N LYS A 384 -7.58 -25.16 25.40
CA LYS A 384 -7.71 -26.02 26.58
C LYS A 384 -7.10 -27.41 26.42
N ASN A 385 -6.91 -27.88 25.20
CA ASN A 385 -6.45 -29.22 24.95
C ASN A 385 -5.21 -29.19 24.07
N ASP A 386 -4.11 -29.74 24.55
CA ASP A 386 -2.84 -29.81 23.81
C ASP A 386 -2.96 -30.43 22.41
N ASN A 387 -4.06 -31.11 22.10
CA ASN A 387 -4.29 -31.78 20.82
C ASN A 387 -5.29 -31.04 19.91
N ILE A 388 -6.10 -30.10 20.45
CA ILE A 388 -7.15 -29.45 19.66
C ILE A 388 -7.34 -28.00 20.16
N GLU A 389 -7.19 -27.06 19.27
CA GLU A 389 -7.54 -25.66 19.48
C GLU A 389 -8.75 -25.28 18.64
N LEU A 390 -9.57 -24.38 19.15
CA LEU A 390 -10.79 -23.92 18.49
C LEU A 390 -10.87 -22.41 18.54
N ALA A 391 -11.02 -21.79 17.39
CA ALA A 391 -11.36 -20.38 17.27
C ALA A 391 -12.74 -20.21 16.64
N ILE A 392 -13.57 -19.38 17.24
CA ILE A 392 -14.86 -18.96 16.71
C ILE A 392 -14.87 -17.43 16.73
N GLY A 393 -15.35 -16.82 15.67
CA GLY A 393 -15.42 -15.37 15.62
C GLY A 393 -16.38 -14.84 14.56
N GLY A 394 -16.54 -13.54 14.55
CA GLY A 394 -17.36 -12.88 13.57
C GLY A 394 -17.02 -11.42 13.44
N ASN A 395 -17.51 -10.81 12.39
CA ASN A 395 -17.37 -9.40 12.12
C ASN A 395 -18.66 -8.78 11.62
N PHE A 396 -18.78 -7.49 11.87
CA PHE A 396 -19.78 -6.60 11.28
C PHE A 396 -19.05 -5.37 10.77
N ILE A 397 -19.34 -4.96 9.52
CA ILE A 397 -18.79 -3.74 8.91
C ILE A 397 -19.96 -2.97 8.30
N HIS A 398 -20.06 -1.71 8.65
CA HIS A 398 -20.97 -0.74 8.04
C HIS A 398 -20.15 0.34 7.36
N GLN A 399 -20.37 0.53 6.06
CA GLN A 399 -19.68 1.51 5.25
C GLN A 399 -20.67 2.41 4.56
N THR A 400 -20.39 3.72 4.55
CA THR A 400 -21.08 4.71 3.73
C THR A 400 -20.09 5.37 2.79
N ASN A 401 -20.53 5.59 1.56
CA ASN A 401 -19.85 6.38 0.55
C ASN A 401 -20.73 7.56 0.19
N GLU A 402 -20.22 8.78 0.33
CA GLU A 402 -20.90 10.03 0.00
C GLU A 402 -20.03 10.78 -1.00
N ASN A 403 -20.61 11.20 -2.10
CA ASN A 403 -19.96 11.99 -3.15
C ASN A 403 -20.53 13.39 -3.15
N HIS A 404 -19.66 14.41 -3.17
CA HIS A 404 -19.98 15.83 -3.09
C HIS A 404 -19.40 16.62 -4.27
N GLY A 405 -18.52 16.02 -5.09
CA GLY A 405 -17.94 16.63 -6.29
C GLY A 405 -18.92 16.72 -7.44
N GLU A 406 -18.55 17.45 -8.47
CA GLU A 406 -19.33 17.58 -9.69
C GLU A 406 -19.43 16.27 -10.44
N GLU A 407 -18.37 15.48 -10.41
CA GLU A 407 -18.30 14.17 -11.02
C GLU A 407 -18.73 13.06 -10.08
N VAL A 408 -19.58 12.19 -10.58
CA VAL A 408 -20.10 11.04 -9.83
C VAL A 408 -19.60 9.75 -10.48
N LEU A 409 -18.32 9.45 -10.33
CA LEU A 409 -17.77 8.16 -10.79
C LEU A 409 -18.38 6.98 -10.01
N VAL A 410 -18.51 7.13 -8.69
CA VAL A 410 -19.12 6.13 -7.81
C VAL A 410 -20.25 6.77 -7.01
N PRO A 411 -21.50 6.29 -7.12
CA PRO A 411 -22.64 6.92 -6.48
C PRO A 411 -22.62 6.78 -4.96
N ASN A 412 -23.44 7.61 -4.29
CA ASN A 412 -23.70 7.46 -2.87
C ASN A 412 -24.23 6.07 -2.58
N ALA A 413 -23.66 5.42 -1.57
CA ALA A 413 -23.99 4.03 -1.26
C ALA A 413 -23.79 3.68 0.21
N THR A 414 -24.49 2.63 0.62
CA THR A 414 -24.31 1.98 1.92
C THR A 414 -23.97 0.51 1.69
N LYS A 415 -22.95 0.02 2.40
CA LYS A 415 -22.54 -1.39 2.40
C LYS A 415 -22.55 -1.95 3.82
N ASN A 416 -23.18 -3.11 4.02
CA ASN A 416 -23.15 -3.84 5.28
C ASN A 416 -22.61 -5.25 5.06
N ASP A 417 -21.56 -5.61 5.81
CA ASP A 417 -20.96 -6.94 5.80
C ASP A 417 -21.15 -7.61 7.16
N MET A 418 -21.53 -8.88 7.14
CA MET A 418 -21.62 -9.74 8.32
C MET A 418 -20.95 -11.07 8.02
N GLY A 419 -20.13 -11.55 8.95
CA GLY A 419 -19.48 -12.84 8.81
C GLY A 419 -19.36 -13.59 10.13
N LEU A 420 -19.43 -14.92 10.05
CA LEU A 420 -19.17 -15.84 11.17
C LEU A 420 -18.23 -16.95 10.72
N PHE A 421 -17.20 -17.23 11.50
CA PHE A 421 -16.25 -18.29 11.19
C PHE A 421 -15.98 -19.21 12.37
N MET A 422 -15.53 -20.41 12.01
CA MET A 422 -14.98 -21.39 12.94
C MET A 422 -13.71 -21.99 12.32
N LEU A 423 -12.66 -22.10 13.12
CA LEU A 423 -11.40 -22.71 12.77
C LEU A 423 -10.99 -23.71 13.87
N SER A 424 -10.62 -24.91 13.48
CA SER A 424 -10.14 -25.95 14.39
C SER A 424 -8.74 -26.38 13.98
N HIS A 425 -7.82 -26.41 14.94
CA HIS A 425 -6.45 -26.84 14.77
C HIS A 425 -6.24 -28.14 15.58
N PHE A 426 -5.79 -29.17 14.91
CA PHE A 426 -5.54 -30.52 15.47
C PHE A 426 -4.06 -30.79 15.45
N HIS A 427 -3.47 -31.02 16.62
CA HIS A 427 -2.07 -31.33 16.81
C HIS A 427 -1.83 -32.83 16.93
N PHE A 428 -0.85 -33.32 16.18
CA PHE A 428 -0.35 -34.70 16.26
C PHE A 428 1.16 -34.64 16.52
N ASP A 429 1.78 -35.76 16.87
CA ASP A 429 3.22 -35.78 17.26
C ASP A 429 4.19 -35.01 16.33
N SER A 430 3.94 -34.97 15.04
CA SER A 430 4.82 -34.34 14.05
C SER A 430 4.05 -33.78 12.85
N SER A 431 2.77 -33.52 13.01
CA SER A 431 1.93 -32.97 11.96
C SER A 431 0.71 -32.30 12.55
N ASP A 432 0.20 -31.32 11.83
CA ASP A 432 -0.95 -30.52 12.22
C ASP A 432 -1.97 -30.50 11.09
N LEU A 433 -3.25 -30.50 11.45
CA LEU A 433 -4.37 -30.37 10.53
C LEU A 433 -5.24 -29.20 10.97
N MET A 434 -5.48 -28.25 10.06
CA MET A 434 -6.36 -27.12 10.31
C MET A 434 -7.56 -27.18 9.39
N LEU A 435 -8.77 -27.05 9.95
CA LEU A 435 -10.03 -27.05 9.20
C LEU A 435 -10.80 -25.77 9.52
N GLY A 436 -11.28 -25.08 8.50
CA GLY A 436 -12.02 -23.84 8.63
C GLY A 436 -13.31 -23.83 7.83
N ALA A 437 -14.32 -23.14 8.37
CA ALA A 437 -15.56 -22.83 7.68
C ALA A 437 -16.02 -21.41 8.04
N ARG A 438 -16.61 -20.71 7.08
CA ARG A 438 -17.12 -19.36 7.28
C ARG A 438 -18.38 -19.16 6.44
N ALA A 439 -19.32 -18.36 6.96
CA ALA A 439 -20.51 -17.87 6.24
C ALA A 439 -20.50 -16.35 6.29
N ASP A 440 -20.79 -15.72 5.15
CA ASP A 440 -20.81 -14.27 4.98
C ASP A 440 -22.06 -13.81 4.25
N MET A 441 -22.46 -12.57 4.56
CA MET A 441 -23.50 -11.84 3.87
C MET A 441 -23.04 -10.39 3.67
N ARG A 442 -23.18 -9.89 2.43
CA ARG A 442 -22.96 -8.48 2.07
C ARG A 442 -24.24 -7.92 1.47
N GLN A 443 -24.68 -6.77 1.98
CA GLN A 443 -25.78 -5.99 1.44
C GLN A 443 -25.23 -4.65 0.95
N ILE A 444 -25.61 -4.26 -0.26
CA ILE A 444 -25.26 -2.97 -0.90
C ILE A 444 -26.55 -2.29 -1.28
N ASP A 445 -26.67 -1.02 -0.94
CA ASP A 445 -27.77 -0.13 -1.34
C ASP A 445 -27.16 1.13 -1.99
N ALA A 446 -27.42 1.32 -3.28
CA ALA A 446 -26.93 2.44 -4.06
C ALA A 446 -27.93 2.80 -5.15
N ILE A 447 -28.20 4.08 -5.39
CA ILE A 447 -29.10 4.61 -6.44
C ILE A 447 -30.47 3.93 -6.50
N GLY A 448 -30.99 3.50 -5.34
CA GLY A 448 -32.28 2.77 -5.25
C GLY A 448 -32.20 1.30 -5.69
N ILE A 449 -31.01 0.75 -5.89
CA ILE A 449 -30.75 -0.66 -6.17
C ILE A 449 -30.20 -1.33 -4.92
N GLU A 450 -30.91 -2.35 -4.45
CA GLU A 450 -30.48 -3.18 -3.32
C GLU A 450 -29.94 -4.52 -3.84
N LYS A 451 -28.70 -4.87 -3.46
CA LYS A 451 -28.05 -6.14 -3.79
C LYS A 451 -27.68 -6.88 -2.51
N THR A 452 -27.96 -8.16 -2.46
CA THR A 452 -27.55 -9.03 -1.35
C THR A 452 -26.76 -10.21 -1.90
N TYR A 453 -25.54 -10.37 -1.39
CA TYR A 453 -24.64 -11.48 -1.71
C TYR A 453 -24.42 -12.32 -0.46
N SER A 454 -24.45 -13.65 -0.60
CA SER A 454 -24.10 -14.57 0.49
C SER A 454 -23.20 -15.67 -0.01
N SER A 455 -22.30 -16.11 0.84
CA SER A 455 -21.37 -17.19 0.50
C SER A 455 -20.98 -18.02 1.70
N MET A 456 -20.55 -19.26 1.41
CA MET A 456 -19.87 -20.11 2.36
C MET A 456 -18.48 -20.45 1.80
N THR A 457 -17.46 -20.36 2.65
CA THR A 457 -16.09 -20.72 2.32
C THR A 457 -15.58 -21.77 3.28
N ALA A 458 -14.62 -22.58 2.82
CA ALA A 458 -14.00 -23.64 3.59
C ALA A 458 -12.50 -23.70 3.31
N SER A 459 -11.72 -24.13 4.30
CA SER A 459 -10.30 -24.39 4.15
C SER A 459 -9.88 -25.68 4.84
N ALA A 460 -8.84 -26.30 4.30
CA ALA A 460 -8.16 -27.43 4.91
C ALA A 460 -6.65 -27.24 4.70
N GLY A 461 -5.90 -27.22 5.79
CA GLY A 461 -4.46 -27.11 5.81
C GLY A 461 -3.83 -28.30 6.52
N PHE A 462 -2.72 -28.79 5.99
CA PHE A 462 -1.94 -29.86 6.60
C PHE A 462 -0.48 -29.44 6.65
N LYS A 463 0.13 -29.56 7.82
CA LYS A 463 1.55 -29.31 8.07
C LYS A 463 2.20 -30.61 8.54
N LYS A 464 3.42 -30.86 8.10
CA LYS A 464 4.24 -32.01 8.50
C LYS A 464 5.66 -31.54 8.78
N ASP A 465 6.12 -31.83 10.01
CA ASP A 465 7.52 -31.67 10.38
C ASP A 465 8.33 -32.85 9.86
N LEU A 466 9.33 -32.56 9.03
CA LEU A 466 10.23 -33.56 8.44
C LEU A 466 11.58 -33.51 9.16
N GLY A 467 11.60 -34.01 10.38
CA GLY A 467 12.72 -33.91 11.30
C GLY A 467 12.73 -32.58 12.06
N GLN A 468 13.89 -32.09 12.43
CA GLN A 468 14.03 -30.88 13.27
C GLN A 468 14.19 -29.57 12.48
N SER A 469 14.34 -29.66 11.16
CA SER A 469 14.76 -28.50 10.36
C SER A 469 13.98 -28.32 9.07
N SER A 470 12.98 -29.14 8.81
CA SER A 470 12.23 -29.05 7.57
C SER A 470 10.73 -29.16 7.83
N ILE A 471 9.95 -28.36 7.12
CA ILE A 471 8.50 -28.28 7.23
C ILE A 471 7.90 -28.40 5.83
N PHE A 472 6.90 -29.24 5.70
CA PHE A 472 6.06 -29.33 4.51
C PHE A 472 4.65 -28.89 4.85
N ARG A 473 4.06 -28.03 4.00
CA ARG A 473 2.67 -27.58 4.14
C ARG A 473 1.91 -27.77 2.83
N ILE A 474 0.65 -28.13 2.94
CA ILE A 474 -0.33 -28.07 1.85
C ILE A 474 -1.60 -27.42 2.38
N ASN A 475 -2.07 -26.37 1.71
CA ASN A 475 -3.28 -25.64 2.04
C ASN A 475 -4.22 -25.64 0.84
N MET A 476 -5.50 -25.91 1.07
CA MET A 476 -6.57 -25.82 0.09
C MET A 476 -7.66 -24.93 0.68
N ALA A 477 -8.09 -23.93 -0.05
CA ALA A 477 -9.15 -23.05 0.42
C ALA A 477 -10.01 -22.53 -0.72
N THR A 478 -11.26 -22.28 -0.39
CA THR A 478 -12.17 -21.49 -1.21
C THR A 478 -12.27 -20.08 -0.66
N GLY A 479 -12.39 -19.12 -1.52
CA GLY A 479 -12.68 -17.74 -1.18
C GLY A 479 -13.78 -17.18 -2.09
N TYR A 480 -14.32 -16.04 -1.71
CA TYR A 480 -15.24 -15.32 -2.54
C TYR A 480 -15.04 -13.82 -2.38
N ARG A 481 -15.46 -13.08 -3.39
CA ARG A 481 -15.52 -11.62 -3.39
C ARG A 481 -16.83 -11.17 -4.05
N ALA A 482 -17.58 -10.34 -3.39
CA ALA A 482 -18.70 -9.67 -4.03
C ALA A 482 -18.17 -8.47 -4.84
N PRO A 483 -18.85 -8.11 -5.94
CA PRO A 483 -18.50 -6.89 -6.68
C PRO A 483 -18.51 -5.67 -5.75
N ASN A 484 -17.64 -4.70 -6.01
CA ASN A 484 -17.60 -3.43 -5.29
C ASN A 484 -18.49 -2.36 -5.94
N LEU A 485 -18.48 -1.16 -5.37
CA LEU A 485 -19.34 -0.06 -5.84
C LEU A 485 -18.95 0.42 -7.24
N SER A 486 -17.64 0.59 -7.51
CA SER A 486 -17.17 1.01 -8.83
C SER A 486 -17.45 -0.05 -9.90
N GLU A 487 -17.21 -1.32 -9.62
CA GLU A 487 -17.52 -2.41 -10.56
C GLU A 487 -19.01 -2.50 -10.92
N LEU A 488 -19.89 -2.18 -9.97
CA LEU A 488 -21.34 -2.24 -10.16
C LEU A 488 -21.92 -0.99 -10.82
N PHE A 489 -21.39 0.19 -10.48
CA PHE A 489 -22.13 1.43 -10.68
C PHE A 489 -21.28 2.58 -11.25
N SER A 490 -20.01 2.38 -11.62
CA SER A 490 -19.25 3.41 -12.33
C SER A 490 -19.98 3.76 -13.64
N ASP A 491 -20.13 5.04 -13.92
CA ASP A 491 -20.66 5.56 -15.18
C ASP A 491 -20.17 7.01 -15.33
N GLY A 492 -18.91 7.17 -15.71
CA GLY A 492 -18.32 8.49 -15.78
C GLY A 492 -16.85 8.47 -16.15
N GLU A 493 -16.33 9.66 -16.30
CA GLU A 493 -14.93 9.93 -16.53
C GLU A 493 -14.14 9.76 -15.23
N HIS A 494 -12.96 9.21 -15.37
CA HIS A 494 -12.00 9.07 -14.28
C HIS A 494 -10.75 9.85 -14.68
N HIS A 495 -10.71 11.11 -14.32
CA HIS A 495 -9.66 12.04 -14.74
C HIS A 495 -8.26 11.55 -14.35
N GLY A 496 -8.06 11.04 -13.14
CA GLY A 496 -6.77 10.46 -12.72
C GLY A 496 -6.26 9.29 -13.57
N THR A 497 -7.09 8.73 -14.48
CA THR A 497 -6.72 7.63 -15.38
C THR A 497 -6.89 7.94 -16.85
N GLY A 498 -7.49 9.07 -17.19
CA GLY A 498 -7.78 9.47 -18.57
C GLY A 498 -8.66 8.45 -19.32
N ARG A 499 -9.73 7.95 -18.66
CA ARG A 499 -10.64 6.96 -19.27
C ARG A 499 -12.06 7.08 -18.76
N TYR A 500 -13.02 6.66 -19.58
CA TYR A 500 -14.42 6.52 -19.16
C TYR A 500 -14.66 5.09 -18.66
N GLU A 501 -15.22 4.95 -17.45
CA GLU A 501 -15.48 3.64 -16.83
C GLU A 501 -16.96 3.33 -16.73
N ILE A 502 -17.34 2.12 -17.18
CA ILE A 502 -18.73 1.62 -17.11
C ILE A 502 -18.79 0.38 -16.24
N GLY A 503 -19.55 0.48 -15.14
CA GLY A 503 -19.89 -0.62 -14.26
C GLY A 503 -21.00 -1.51 -14.82
N SER A 504 -21.29 -2.61 -14.13
CA SER A 504 -22.40 -3.49 -14.47
C SER A 504 -23.11 -4.02 -13.23
N ASP A 505 -24.38 -3.71 -13.07
CA ASP A 505 -25.21 -4.24 -12.00
C ASP A 505 -25.54 -5.73 -12.16
N GLN A 506 -25.16 -6.36 -13.29
CA GLN A 506 -25.36 -7.79 -13.56
C GLN A 506 -24.20 -8.66 -13.05
N LEU A 507 -23.14 -8.06 -12.49
CA LEU A 507 -21.99 -8.81 -12.01
C LEU A 507 -22.38 -9.74 -10.84
N SER A 508 -21.86 -10.95 -10.90
CA SER A 508 -21.97 -11.97 -9.85
C SER A 508 -20.73 -12.01 -8.98
N VAL A 509 -20.77 -12.79 -7.89
CA VAL A 509 -19.63 -12.96 -6.99
C VAL A 509 -18.49 -13.73 -7.67
N GLU A 510 -17.25 -13.27 -7.51
CA GLU A 510 -16.08 -14.06 -7.81
C GLU A 510 -15.93 -15.19 -6.79
N LYS A 511 -15.58 -16.38 -7.27
CA LYS A 511 -15.29 -17.54 -6.40
C LYS A 511 -13.99 -18.16 -6.82
N ASN A 512 -13.12 -18.43 -5.87
CA ASN A 512 -11.88 -19.13 -6.17
C ASN A 512 -11.74 -20.43 -5.39
N PHE A 513 -10.92 -21.31 -5.95
CA PHE A 513 -10.34 -22.46 -5.28
C PHE A 513 -8.83 -22.41 -5.49
N GLN A 514 -8.11 -22.35 -4.38
CA GLN A 514 -6.65 -22.26 -4.41
C GLN A 514 -6.04 -23.44 -3.68
N THR A 515 -4.91 -23.92 -4.20
CA THR A 515 -4.03 -24.90 -3.57
C THR A 515 -2.63 -24.30 -3.47
N ASP A 516 -2.07 -24.34 -2.27
CA ASP A 516 -0.71 -23.90 -1.96
C ASP A 516 0.09 -25.08 -1.42
N ILE A 517 1.32 -25.23 -1.90
CA ILE A 517 2.28 -26.22 -1.42
C ILE A 517 3.55 -25.46 -1.03
N SER A 518 4.01 -25.65 0.20
CA SER A 518 5.21 -25.02 0.73
C SER A 518 6.16 -26.08 1.30
N PHE A 519 7.42 -25.91 0.98
CA PHE A 519 8.52 -26.67 1.59
C PHE A 519 9.55 -25.68 2.12
N GLU A 520 9.85 -25.81 3.40
CA GLU A 520 10.86 -25.01 4.09
C GLU A 520 11.87 -25.93 4.75
N THR A 521 13.14 -25.54 4.68
CA THR A 521 14.18 -26.20 5.45
C THR A 521 15.22 -25.17 5.90
N SER A 522 15.62 -25.24 7.14
CA SER A 522 16.57 -24.30 7.73
C SER A 522 17.55 -25.01 8.66
N ASN A 523 18.74 -24.48 8.74
CA ASN A 523 19.74 -24.84 9.72
C ASN A 523 20.47 -23.56 10.15
N GLU A 524 21.44 -23.66 11.07
CA GLU A 524 22.18 -22.50 11.60
C GLU A 524 22.84 -21.60 10.54
N LYS A 525 23.07 -22.10 9.32
CA LYS A 525 23.81 -21.40 8.27
C LYS A 525 22.99 -21.07 7.03
N SER A 526 21.91 -21.79 6.77
CA SER A 526 21.16 -21.61 5.54
C SER A 526 19.69 -21.93 5.69
N SER A 527 18.84 -21.30 4.89
CA SER A 527 17.44 -21.63 4.74
C SER A 527 17.06 -21.72 3.26
N LEU A 528 16.15 -22.61 2.95
CA LEU A 528 15.52 -22.76 1.62
C LEU A 528 14.02 -22.76 1.79
N LEU A 529 13.36 -21.95 0.98
CA LEU A 529 11.92 -21.89 0.83
C LEU A 529 11.55 -22.22 -0.62
N VAL A 530 10.55 -23.06 -0.79
CA VAL A 530 9.91 -23.33 -2.09
C VAL A 530 8.40 -23.27 -1.91
N ASP A 531 7.73 -22.32 -2.56
CA ASP A 531 6.29 -22.20 -2.60
C ASP A 531 5.78 -22.41 -4.02
N LEU A 532 4.72 -23.20 -4.17
CA LEU A 532 4.00 -23.40 -5.41
C LEU A 532 2.52 -23.16 -5.16
N PHE A 533 1.84 -22.51 -6.11
CA PHE A 533 0.41 -22.27 -5.97
C PHE A 533 -0.33 -22.39 -7.30
N TYR A 534 -1.60 -22.76 -7.18
CA TYR A 534 -2.57 -22.82 -8.27
C TYR A 534 -3.89 -22.23 -7.79
N ASN A 535 -4.41 -21.24 -8.48
CA ASN A 535 -5.66 -20.56 -8.16
C ASN A 535 -6.58 -20.56 -9.38
N ASN A 536 -7.74 -21.17 -9.25
CA ASN A 536 -8.80 -21.15 -10.25
C ASN A 536 -9.92 -20.23 -9.77
N ILE A 537 -10.24 -19.22 -10.56
CA ILE A 537 -11.22 -18.17 -10.24
C ILE A 537 -12.34 -18.24 -11.25
N ASN A 538 -13.56 -18.45 -10.78
CA ASN A 538 -14.77 -18.33 -11.59
C ASN A 538 -15.31 -16.89 -11.48
N ASP A 539 -15.84 -16.39 -12.57
CA ASP A 539 -16.45 -15.06 -12.68
C ASP A 539 -15.48 -13.93 -12.23
N TYR A 540 -14.18 -14.03 -12.59
CA TYR A 540 -13.18 -13.00 -12.34
C TYR A 540 -13.61 -11.69 -12.98
N ILE A 541 -13.74 -10.62 -12.20
CA ILE A 541 -14.12 -9.28 -12.66
C ILE A 541 -12.86 -8.56 -13.13
N CYS A 542 -12.87 -8.03 -14.33
CA CYS A 542 -11.80 -7.20 -14.87
C CYS A 542 -12.36 -6.04 -15.67
N LEU A 543 -11.67 -4.93 -15.62
CA LEU A 543 -11.91 -3.77 -16.44
C LEU A 543 -11.25 -3.99 -17.79
N LEU A 544 -12.01 -3.94 -18.87
CA LEU A 544 -11.55 -4.22 -20.22
C LEU A 544 -11.93 -3.08 -21.17
N TYR A 545 -10.98 -2.69 -21.98
CA TYR A 545 -11.23 -1.75 -23.07
C TYR A 545 -12.25 -2.31 -24.06
N THR A 546 -13.28 -1.53 -24.38
CA THR A 546 -14.37 -1.96 -25.26
C THR A 546 -14.59 -1.07 -26.48
N SER A 547 -14.29 0.21 -26.38
CA SER A 547 -14.50 1.16 -27.48
C SER A 547 -13.39 2.20 -27.53
N PRO A 548 -13.06 2.69 -28.75
CA PRO A 548 -11.95 3.61 -28.88
C PRO A 548 -12.13 4.94 -28.19
N GLN A 549 -13.34 5.51 -28.12
CA GLN A 549 -13.48 6.88 -27.59
C GLN A 549 -14.95 7.22 -27.26
N THR A 550 -15.15 8.10 -26.28
CA THR A 550 -16.33 8.94 -26.10
C THR A 550 -16.36 10.04 -27.17
N ASP A 551 -17.40 10.87 -27.20
CA ASP A 551 -17.44 12.08 -28.03
C ASP A 551 -16.33 13.07 -27.63
N GLU A 552 -15.78 12.96 -26.40
CA GLU A 552 -14.66 13.74 -25.83
C GLU A 552 -13.30 13.03 -25.92
N PHE A 553 -13.18 12.04 -26.77
CA PHE A 553 -11.96 11.29 -27.09
C PHE A 553 -11.39 10.37 -26.01
N MET A 554 -12.07 10.15 -24.86
CA MET A 554 -11.61 9.23 -23.83
C MET A 554 -11.86 7.76 -24.18
N PRO A 555 -10.92 6.84 -23.93
CA PRO A 555 -11.10 5.41 -24.15
C PRO A 555 -12.10 4.81 -23.16
N ILE A 556 -13.06 4.03 -23.67
CA ILE A 556 -14.11 3.40 -22.85
C ILE A 556 -13.67 2.04 -22.34
N TYR A 557 -13.79 1.85 -21.04
CA TYR A 557 -13.54 0.60 -20.35
C TYR A 557 -14.79 0.11 -19.61
N GLU A 558 -15.08 -1.19 -19.73
CA GLU A 558 -16.23 -1.82 -19.07
C GLU A 558 -15.81 -2.92 -18.10
N TYR A 559 -16.50 -3.01 -16.95
CA TYR A 559 -16.32 -4.11 -16.02
C TYR A 559 -17.03 -5.37 -16.53
N MET A 560 -16.25 -6.40 -16.79
CA MET A 560 -16.69 -7.67 -17.35
C MET A 560 -16.24 -8.86 -16.50
N GLN A 561 -16.91 -10.01 -16.65
CA GLN A 561 -16.55 -11.26 -15.95
C GLN A 561 -16.06 -12.34 -16.92
N SER A 562 -15.03 -13.07 -16.47
CA SER A 562 -14.49 -14.23 -17.18
C SER A 562 -13.84 -15.18 -16.17
N ASP A 563 -13.91 -16.49 -16.41
CA ASP A 563 -13.10 -17.43 -15.64
C ASP A 563 -11.60 -17.19 -15.86
N ALA A 564 -10.83 -17.32 -14.80
CA ALA A 564 -9.39 -17.10 -14.83
C ALA A 564 -8.63 -18.20 -14.06
N THR A 565 -7.37 -18.35 -14.40
CA THR A 565 -6.42 -19.23 -13.70
C THR A 565 -5.12 -18.51 -13.48
N ILE A 566 -4.63 -18.54 -12.25
CA ILE A 566 -3.33 -18.03 -11.87
C ILE A 566 -2.50 -19.17 -11.28
N LEU A 567 -1.30 -19.34 -11.76
CA LEU A 567 -0.34 -20.32 -11.25
C LEU A 567 1.04 -19.67 -11.12
N GLY A 568 1.80 -20.14 -10.16
CA GLY A 568 3.15 -19.62 -9.97
C GLY A 568 3.93 -20.37 -8.91
N GLY A 569 5.12 -19.85 -8.65
CA GLY A 569 6.00 -20.38 -7.61
C GLY A 569 7.07 -19.38 -7.23
N GLU A 570 7.54 -19.52 -6.02
CA GLU A 570 8.55 -18.71 -5.37
C GLU A 570 9.64 -19.65 -4.83
N ILE A 571 10.89 -19.29 -5.03
CA ILE A 571 12.03 -19.98 -4.43
C ILE A 571 12.88 -18.90 -3.77
N ALA A 572 13.23 -19.10 -2.50
CA ALA A 572 14.14 -18.24 -1.78
C ALA A 572 15.19 -19.07 -1.04
N TYR A 573 16.42 -18.63 -1.09
CA TYR A 573 17.55 -19.27 -0.44
C TYR A 573 18.41 -18.23 0.24
N SER A 574 18.70 -18.43 1.53
CA SER A 574 19.64 -17.61 2.28
C SER A 574 20.78 -18.45 2.83
N SER A 575 21.96 -17.87 2.95
CA SER A 575 23.11 -18.56 3.52
C SER A 575 24.16 -17.61 4.10
N LYS A 576 24.68 -17.95 5.28
CA LYS A 576 25.95 -17.45 5.80
C LYS A 576 27.05 -18.21 5.07
N THR A 577 27.95 -17.49 4.42
CA THR A 577 29.06 -18.12 3.67
C THR A 577 30.15 -18.67 4.63
N GLY A 578 31.18 -19.29 4.10
CA GLY A 578 32.37 -19.61 4.91
C GLY A 578 33.23 -18.39 5.27
N ILE A 579 32.80 -17.20 4.89
CA ILE A 579 33.42 -15.89 5.18
C ILE A 579 32.51 -15.21 6.22
N ASP A 580 33.04 -14.97 7.41
CA ASP A 580 32.24 -14.52 8.56
C ASP A 580 31.50 -13.21 8.36
N TRP A 581 31.99 -12.34 7.47
CA TRP A 581 31.40 -11.05 7.16
C TRP A 581 30.48 -11.05 5.92
N LEU A 582 30.19 -12.21 5.30
CA LEU A 582 29.40 -12.29 4.08
C LEU A 582 28.24 -13.26 4.23
N SER A 583 27.04 -12.75 4.12
CA SER A 583 25.82 -13.55 3.90
C SER A 583 25.13 -13.14 2.61
N TYR A 584 24.27 -13.99 2.09
CA TYR A 584 23.46 -13.67 0.92
C TYR A 584 22.07 -14.26 0.97
N TYR A 585 21.16 -13.56 0.31
CA TYR A 585 19.79 -13.99 0.04
C TYR A 585 19.54 -13.95 -1.46
N ALA A 586 18.99 -15.00 -2.02
CA ALA A 586 18.62 -15.05 -3.43
C ALA A 586 17.17 -15.54 -3.56
N SER A 587 16.38 -14.90 -4.41
CA SER A 587 15.02 -15.34 -4.71
C SER A 587 14.69 -15.29 -6.20
N MET A 588 13.72 -16.11 -6.56
CA MET A 588 13.12 -16.13 -7.90
C MET A 588 11.62 -16.28 -7.75
N GLU A 589 10.89 -15.48 -8.51
CA GLU A 589 9.45 -15.51 -8.59
C GLU A 589 9.00 -15.75 -10.04
N TYR A 590 8.03 -16.64 -10.22
CA TYR A 590 7.37 -16.88 -11.50
C TYR A 590 5.88 -16.87 -11.33
N LEU A 591 5.19 -16.07 -12.16
CA LEU A 591 3.74 -15.93 -12.13
C LEU A 591 3.17 -15.96 -13.55
N ARG A 592 1.99 -16.56 -13.70
CA ARG A 592 1.24 -16.59 -14.94
C ARG A 592 -0.26 -16.53 -14.67
N GLY A 593 -0.92 -15.50 -15.19
CA GLY A 593 -2.37 -15.30 -15.13
C GLY A 593 -3.01 -15.39 -16.51
N LYS A 594 -4.06 -16.20 -16.69
CA LYS A 594 -4.74 -16.41 -17.97
C LYS A 594 -6.25 -16.46 -17.82
N LYS A 595 -6.97 -15.79 -18.73
CA LYS A 595 -8.43 -15.95 -18.91
C LYS A 595 -8.73 -17.29 -19.63
N LYS A 596 -9.86 -17.92 -19.33
CA LYS A 596 -10.22 -19.24 -19.85
C LYS A 596 -10.46 -19.22 -21.36
N ASN A 597 -11.10 -18.17 -21.87
CA ASN A 597 -11.59 -18.09 -23.26
C ASN A 597 -10.65 -17.32 -24.21
N ASP A 598 -9.44 -17.03 -23.77
CA ASP A 598 -8.33 -16.39 -24.47
C ASP A 598 -7.87 -15.08 -23.79
N GLY A 599 -6.56 -14.84 -23.86
CA GLY A 599 -5.91 -13.65 -23.35
C GLY A 599 -5.27 -13.85 -21.97
N TRP A 600 -4.43 -12.90 -21.65
CA TRP A 600 -3.71 -12.82 -20.38
C TRP A 600 -4.50 -11.93 -19.40
N LEU A 601 -4.28 -12.12 -18.12
CA LEU A 601 -4.75 -11.17 -17.09
C LEU A 601 -3.85 -9.93 -17.10
N PRO A 602 -4.39 -8.75 -16.80
CA PRO A 602 -3.60 -7.54 -16.65
C PRO A 602 -2.78 -7.58 -15.34
N ASP A 603 -1.79 -6.71 -15.24
CA ASP A 603 -1.00 -6.44 -14.05
C ASP A 603 -0.32 -7.67 -13.45
N ILE A 604 0.09 -8.61 -14.30
CA ILE A 604 0.83 -9.79 -13.89
C ILE A 604 2.33 -9.46 -13.84
N PRO A 605 2.97 -9.53 -12.66
CA PRO A 605 4.40 -9.26 -12.52
C PRO A 605 5.26 -10.11 -13.45
N PRO A 606 6.35 -9.57 -14.00
CA PRO A 606 7.34 -10.35 -14.74
C PRO A 606 8.07 -11.35 -13.86
N VAL A 607 8.74 -12.33 -14.46
CA VAL A 607 9.67 -13.18 -13.73
C VAL A 607 10.75 -12.31 -13.10
N THR A 608 10.91 -12.42 -11.80
CA THR A 608 11.79 -11.57 -10.99
C THR A 608 12.86 -12.41 -10.31
N PHE A 609 14.10 -11.97 -10.38
CA PHE A 609 15.25 -12.51 -9.66
C PHE A 609 15.83 -11.43 -8.77
N LYS A 610 16.07 -11.76 -7.51
CA LYS A 610 16.72 -10.89 -6.54
C LYS A 610 17.94 -11.58 -5.96
N LEU A 611 19.01 -10.83 -5.76
CA LEU A 611 20.18 -11.25 -5.01
C LEU A 611 20.60 -10.10 -4.11
N ASN A 612 20.56 -10.37 -2.82
CA ASN A 612 21.05 -9.48 -1.79
C ASN A 612 22.35 -10.04 -1.22
N LEU A 613 23.35 -9.20 -1.08
CA LEU A 613 24.64 -9.50 -0.45
C LEU A 613 24.79 -8.61 0.78
N ASP A 614 24.84 -9.22 1.94
CA ASP A 614 25.02 -8.56 3.22
C ASP A 614 26.47 -8.70 3.70
N LEU A 615 27.11 -7.55 3.98
CA LEU A 615 28.54 -7.41 4.22
C LEU A 615 28.79 -6.81 5.62
N ASP A 616 28.79 -7.66 6.64
CA ASP A 616 29.01 -7.33 8.05
C ASP A 616 30.48 -7.23 8.41
N PHE A 617 31.14 -6.12 8.09
CA PHE A 617 32.57 -5.95 8.39
C PHE A 617 32.90 -5.79 9.87
N SER A 618 31.93 -5.29 10.65
CA SER A 618 32.03 -5.17 12.10
C SER A 618 30.65 -4.90 12.71
N GLU A 619 30.51 -5.00 14.02
CA GLU A 619 29.29 -4.62 14.76
C GLU A 619 28.80 -3.17 14.50
N LYS A 620 29.61 -2.34 13.87
CA LYS A 620 29.31 -0.93 13.60
C LYS A 620 29.12 -0.59 12.14
N ILE A 621 29.56 -1.45 11.24
CA ILE A 621 29.61 -1.18 9.81
C ILE A 621 29.00 -2.36 9.08
N ASN A 622 27.86 -2.11 8.48
CA ASN A 622 27.19 -3.02 7.58
C ASN A 622 27.05 -2.34 6.21
N TYR A 623 27.23 -3.09 5.13
CA TYR A 623 26.92 -2.71 3.77
C TYR A 623 26.04 -3.77 3.13
N GLU A 624 25.19 -3.33 2.20
CA GLU A 624 24.29 -4.19 1.47
C GLU A 624 24.38 -3.89 -0.02
N ILE A 625 24.31 -4.92 -0.85
CA ILE A 625 24.26 -4.80 -2.32
C ILE A 625 23.03 -5.59 -2.79
N ASP A 626 22.08 -4.88 -3.36
CA ASP A 626 20.87 -5.45 -3.94
C ASP A 626 20.97 -5.50 -5.45
N ILE A 627 20.69 -6.66 -6.01
CA ILE A 627 20.67 -6.89 -7.45
C ILE A 627 19.28 -7.39 -7.82
N LEU A 628 18.57 -6.62 -8.63
CA LEU A 628 17.25 -6.91 -9.11
C LEU A 628 17.28 -7.12 -10.63
N HIS A 629 16.75 -8.25 -11.08
CA HIS A 629 16.48 -8.50 -12.50
C HIS A 629 15.03 -8.86 -12.71
N LYS A 630 14.31 -8.04 -13.46
CA LYS A 630 12.97 -8.32 -13.99
C LYS A 630 13.09 -8.72 -15.46
N ALA A 631 12.57 -9.88 -15.80
CA ALA A 631 12.56 -10.36 -17.18
C ALA A 631 11.56 -9.54 -18.03
N ARG A 632 11.66 -9.66 -19.36
CA ARG A 632 10.67 -9.07 -20.26
C ARG A 632 9.28 -9.64 -19.96
N GLN A 633 8.27 -8.76 -19.86
CA GLN A 633 6.86 -9.15 -19.79
C GLN A 633 6.19 -8.87 -21.13
N ASP A 634 5.87 -9.95 -21.84
CA ASP A 634 5.17 -9.95 -23.13
C ASP A 634 3.83 -10.71 -23.08
N LYS A 635 3.46 -11.19 -21.89
CA LYS A 635 2.21 -11.90 -21.62
C LYS A 635 1.22 -10.96 -20.96
N VAL A 636 0.77 -10.01 -21.73
CA VAL A 636 -0.02 -8.85 -21.28
C VAL A 636 -1.46 -8.96 -21.75
N ALA A 637 -2.37 -8.29 -21.08
CA ALA A 637 -3.76 -8.17 -21.50
C ALA A 637 -3.87 -7.38 -22.81
N THR A 638 -5.04 -7.40 -23.43
CA THR A 638 -5.31 -6.56 -24.61
C THR A 638 -5.19 -5.10 -24.18
N PHE A 639 -4.45 -4.30 -24.94
CA PHE A 639 -4.13 -2.89 -24.70
C PHE A 639 -3.21 -2.60 -23.50
N GLU A 640 -2.67 -3.62 -22.83
CA GLU A 640 -1.60 -3.45 -21.86
C GLU A 640 -0.24 -3.45 -22.56
N ASN A 641 0.61 -2.49 -22.21
CA ASN A 641 1.94 -2.35 -22.79
C ASN A 641 2.92 -3.41 -22.26
N SER A 642 3.62 -4.09 -23.18
CA SER A 642 4.71 -4.98 -22.81
C SER A 642 5.93 -4.19 -22.34
N THR A 643 6.69 -4.74 -21.39
CA THR A 643 7.90 -4.09 -20.87
C THR A 643 9.15 -4.90 -21.16
N HIS A 644 10.25 -4.20 -21.41
CA HIS A 644 11.56 -4.81 -21.60
C HIS A 644 12.13 -5.32 -20.27
N SER A 645 13.09 -6.24 -20.34
CA SER A 645 13.85 -6.67 -19.17
C SER A 645 14.68 -5.52 -18.60
N ASN A 646 14.75 -5.44 -17.28
CA ASN A 646 15.61 -4.49 -16.59
C ASN A 646 16.56 -5.21 -15.61
N PHE A 647 17.62 -4.50 -15.23
CA PHE A 647 18.62 -4.94 -14.30
C PHE A 647 19.07 -3.74 -13.49
N LEU A 648 18.82 -3.78 -12.19
CA LEU A 648 19.10 -2.68 -11.27
C LEU A 648 20.06 -3.16 -10.19
N VAL A 649 20.87 -2.25 -9.70
CA VAL A 649 21.81 -2.50 -8.59
C VAL A 649 21.69 -1.33 -7.62
N ASP A 650 21.43 -1.64 -6.37
CA ASP A 650 21.42 -0.70 -5.26
C ASP A 650 22.56 -1.04 -4.31
N ILE A 651 23.10 -0.03 -3.66
CA ILE A 651 24.13 -0.18 -2.64
C ILE A 651 23.75 0.67 -1.45
N SER A 652 23.81 0.10 -0.27
CA SER A 652 23.53 0.82 0.95
C SER A 652 24.55 0.55 2.04
N GLY A 653 24.55 1.37 3.06
CA GLY A 653 25.44 1.19 4.20
C GLY A 653 24.93 1.88 5.45
N GLN A 654 25.27 1.28 6.58
CA GLN A 654 24.95 1.74 7.91
C GLN A 654 26.21 1.88 8.74
N TYR A 655 26.25 2.92 9.55
CA TYR A 655 27.31 3.15 10.52
C TYR A 655 26.73 3.51 11.89
N ASP A 656 27.00 2.68 12.90
CA ASP A 656 26.63 2.94 14.28
C ASP A 656 27.58 3.93 14.94
N LEU A 657 27.11 5.15 15.12
CA LEU A 657 27.76 6.17 15.90
C LEU A 657 27.54 5.84 17.37
N ASN A 658 28.59 5.45 18.11
CA ASN A 658 28.50 5.29 19.57
C ASN A 658 28.61 6.67 20.27
N PRO A 659 27.54 7.40 20.48
CA PRO A 659 27.60 8.61 21.31
C PRO A 659 27.70 8.18 22.75
N SER A 660 28.80 8.49 23.40
CA SER A 660 29.03 8.25 24.84
C SER A 660 28.17 9.14 25.74
N TYR A 661 27.12 9.77 25.22
CA TYR A 661 26.27 10.68 25.96
C TYR A 661 24.90 10.05 26.26
N ALA A 662 24.64 9.81 27.54
CA ALA A 662 23.29 9.58 28.10
C ALA A 662 22.51 8.36 27.59
N GLY A 663 23.15 7.30 27.11
CA GLY A 663 22.44 6.09 26.66
C GLY A 663 21.79 6.18 25.27
N ALA A 664 21.93 7.30 24.57
CA ALA A 664 21.42 7.46 23.22
C ALA A 664 22.27 6.66 22.21
N ARG A 665 21.61 6.02 21.27
CA ARG A 665 22.23 5.40 20.09
C ARG A 665 21.96 6.28 18.88
N ALA A 666 22.95 6.47 18.02
CA ALA A 666 22.80 7.19 16.76
C ALA A 666 23.35 6.33 15.62
N GLN A 667 22.64 6.27 14.53
CA GLN A 667 22.96 5.53 13.32
C GLN A 667 22.92 6.48 12.13
N LEU A 668 23.99 6.47 11.35
CA LEU A 668 24.05 7.12 10.05
C LEU A 668 23.86 6.04 8.99
N PHE A 669 23.04 6.30 7.99
CA PHE A 669 22.86 5.39 6.87
C PHE A 669 22.78 6.17 5.56
N TRP A 670 23.11 5.48 4.48
CA TRP A 670 23.06 6.00 3.14
C TRP A 670 22.66 4.88 2.17
N LYS A 671 22.04 5.25 1.07
CA LYS A 671 21.67 4.34 -0.02
C LYS A 671 21.89 5.02 -1.36
N VAL A 672 22.36 4.28 -2.33
CA VAL A 672 22.40 4.67 -3.74
C VAL A 672 21.55 3.67 -4.49
N GLU A 673 20.40 4.10 -4.96
CA GLU A 673 19.47 3.32 -5.77
C GLU A 673 19.79 3.54 -7.26
N ASN A 674 19.57 2.51 -8.06
CA ASN A 674 19.84 2.52 -9.50
C ASN A 674 21.26 3.06 -9.78
N VAL A 675 22.29 2.43 -9.19
CA VAL A 675 23.71 2.87 -9.24
C VAL A 675 24.18 3.17 -10.67
N PHE A 676 23.71 2.40 -11.65
CA PHE A 676 24.10 2.56 -13.05
C PHE A 676 23.26 3.57 -13.83
N ASP A 677 22.34 4.25 -13.16
CA ASP A 677 21.45 5.24 -13.76
C ASP A 677 20.72 4.70 -15.00
N LYS A 678 20.16 3.51 -14.86
CA LYS A 678 19.48 2.79 -15.92
C LYS A 678 18.07 3.35 -16.09
N TYR A 679 17.70 3.74 -17.32
CA TYR A 679 16.31 4.04 -17.65
C TYR A 679 15.52 2.73 -17.86
N TYR A 680 14.33 2.65 -17.30
CA TYR A 680 13.50 1.45 -17.36
C TYR A 680 12.03 1.79 -17.05
N TYR A 681 11.14 0.89 -17.45
CA TYR A 681 9.76 0.85 -16.96
C TYR A 681 9.60 -0.33 -16.01
N ASP A 682 9.04 -0.10 -14.82
CA ASP A 682 8.46 -1.19 -14.04
C ASP A 682 7.16 -1.64 -14.72
N HIS A 683 6.95 -2.94 -14.83
CA HIS A 683 5.76 -3.45 -15.52
C HIS A 683 4.46 -3.03 -14.82
N LEU A 684 4.49 -2.91 -13.50
CA LEU A 684 3.35 -2.50 -12.68
C LEU A 684 3.26 -0.99 -12.43
N SER A 685 4.15 -0.18 -13.01
CA SER A 685 4.05 1.28 -13.01
C SER A 685 3.02 1.74 -14.03
N ARG A 686 2.06 2.55 -13.60
CA ARG A 686 1.08 3.19 -14.48
C ARG A 686 1.75 4.27 -15.36
N PHE A 687 2.80 4.86 -14.89
CA PHE A 687 3.57 5.87 -15.61
C PHE A 687 4.15 5.41 -16.96
N LYS A 688 4.29 4.09 -17.16
CA LYS A 688 4.63 3.53 -18.50
C LYS A 688 3.63 3.93 -19.58
N ASN A 689 2.37 4.20 -19.22
CA ASN A 689 1.32 4.59 -20.17
C ASN A 689 1.47 6.04 -20.63
N TYR A 690 2.05 6.89 -19.77
CA TYR A 690 2.39 8.29 -20.05
C TYR A 690 3.78 8.47 -20.66
N GLY A 691 4.53 7.37 -20.89
CA GLY A 691 5.89 7.44 -21.40
C GLY A 691 6.94 7.84 -20.36
N PHE A 692 6.57 7.96 -19.07
CA PHE A 692 7.49 8.31 -17.98
C PHE A 692 8.25 7.07 -17.53
N TYR A 693 9.57 7.14 -17.56
CA TYR A 693 10.42 6.11 -16.99
C TYR A 693 10.39 6.17 -15.46
N ASP A 694 10.57 5.02 -14.83
CA ASP A 694 10.75 4.97 -13.38
C ASP A 694 12.02 5.71 -12.96
N MET A 695 12.08 6.02 -11.65
CA MET A 695 13.10 6.87 -11.04
C MET A 695 14.53 6.51 -11.45
N GLY A 696 15.29 7.50 -11.84
CA GLY A 696 16.71 7.41 -12.12
C GLY A 696 17.55 7.16 -10.85
N ARG A 697 18.86 7.39 -10.93
CA ARG A 697 19.69 7.23 -9.75
C ARG A 697 19.28 8.18 -8.63
N ASN A 698 19.10 7.62 -7.43
CA ASN A 698 18.79 8.34 -6.20
C ASN A 698 19.90 8.10 -5.16
N VAL A 699 20.30 9.16 -4.45
CA VAL A 699 21.20 9.05 -3.30
C VAL A 699 20.46 9.52 -2.07
N SER A 700 20.32 8.63 -1.11
CA SER A 700 19.67 8.92 0.18
C SER A 700 20.70 8.95 1.30
N ILE A 701 20.53 9.86 2.23
CA ILE A 701 21.32 9.91 3.47
C ILE A 701 20.37 10.16 4.65
N GLY A 702 20.59 9.47 5.75
CA GLY A 702 19.74 9.61 6.91
C GLY A 702 20.42 9.40 8.24
N LEU A 703 19.76 9.89 9.28
CA LEU A 703 20.17 9.80 10.68
C LEU A 703 19.00 9.26 11.51
N LYS A 704 19.30 8.26 12.35
CA LYS A 704 18.37 7.73 13.34
C LYS A 704 18.98 7.88 14.72
N ILE A 705 18.22 8.42 15.66
CA ILE A 705 18.60 8.56 17.07
C ILE A 705 17.55 7.85 17.90
N SER A 706 17.96 7.01 18.83
CA SER A 706 17.08 6.35 19.80
C SER A 706 17.64 6.52 21.23
N TYR A 707 16.73 6.70 22.19
CA TYR A 707 17.05 6.91 23.60
C TYR A 707 16.21 5.98 24.49
#